data_11f60ad017ad9f50cdb2e61754354dae
#
_entry.id   11f60ad017ad9f50cdb2e61754354dae
#
_cell.length_a   1.000
_cell.length_b   1.000
_cell.length_c   1.000
_cell.angle_alpha   90.00
_cell.angle_beta   90.00
_cell.angle_gamma   90.00
#
_symmetry.space_group_name_H-M   'P 1'
#
loop_
_entity.id
_entity.type
_entity.pdbx_description
1 polymer ?
#
loop_
_entity_poly.entity_id
_entity_poly.type
_entity_poly.pdbx_seq_one_letter_code
_entity_poly.pdbx_strand_id
1 'polypeptide(L)'
;MDKFIERPTPKPPPGVLILNAVVSKEDFDYEMFMKQFEYKQEYAYPEATVKEKKSFDFEAVKLKYMTIGEEVAKPKRVVLSCVNQPFPSSPTEYFLNNRKYFVKFIRNLLKGYAPNSVTTCDDLKDDKNISALPHQLLVQRYINADTPYRGLLLYHGLGSGKTCSSILITEGLKTYKDVVVMTPASLETNFLQELKKCGDVMYKVQQRWDWDPSPTEEDLMLRCLTRGDLVSRNKRKGLWKSLVGEPNYSDMSESDQVSVGKQIDKMIRNKYNLIHYNGIDSGNFSKKITPGGINIFSNKVVVIDEAHNFVSRIVNKLKKKDHPSYLMYDLLMKAENCKIILLTGTPIINYTYEIGILFNILRGYMDAWDCTLSGISEDEIKRNFVDADCIIKKQNRMIVTQIPYGFVRQENNAVRYTQMDSSTFESRLTEFVKLRGGTITKQQYTALPTDPEEFRTMFVKDDKLVNTRLLSSRITGLVSYFPDLTGLMPTLKPPVIHEITMSKQQYDEYKLVRAVERERDKKPKGNTDEDVASTYRIATRMLCNTTYPTDVRALRPGKMIEKEVDLEEAEEVTSEELSTLTTFYKAIDASDYTRNIEEYSPKYKELLTTIMANTGLQLLYSQFLTIEGIMLFTKVLDAKGYAEFKLKRVGGEWVVNIPEEAYTKPLYVTYIGTKTPEEKELIRNIFNKKWEGVPDKLKTVVEKMMFNLFIITAAGAEGISLKNVQYVHIMEPYWNQVRLDQVIGRARRICSHNTLSKNNQYVEVHMYMMKFPELDISKPNFPEILKKDVEDGVPRTTDEYMFRLAQRKTGINTSLLECIRDASIDCFLYNSCVGLDTDDTEALMYHPNIMDDETEEHRELNETTVLRSFLKHKGVPFAYFPLPEKVEKDKIKLFLAGTNKHVGFLDKAKKNLFTLEGTPKKLDAFAEYASAL
;
A
#
# COMPACT_ATOMS: atom_id res chain seq x y z
N MET A 1 -26.81 -16.66 33.63
CA MET A 1 -26.08 -15.57 33.08
C MET A 1 -24.86 -15.20 33.89
N ASP A 2 -24.90 -15.19 35.20
CA ASP A 2 -23.67 -15.07 35.99
C ASP A 2 -22.63 -16.13 35.58
N LYS A 3 -23.05 -17.35 35.28
CA LYS A 3 -22.22 -18.40 34.68
C LYS A 3 -21.81 -18.11 33.23
N PHE A 4 -22.52 -17.27 32.54
CA PHE A 4 -22.26 -16.87 31.17
C PHE A 4 -21.20 -15.76 31.07
N ILE A 5 -21.17 -14.89 32.10
CA ILE A 5 -20.21 -13.78 32.22
C ILE A 5 -18.89 -14.29 32.82
N GLU A 6 -18.92 -15.33 33.64
CA GLU A 6 -17.75 -15.90 34.34
C GLU A 6 -16.93 -16.91 33.52
N ARG A 7 -17.39 -17.34 32.33
CA ARG A 7 -16.58 -18.20 31.47
C ARG A 7 -15.49 -17.37 30.80
N PRO A 8 -14.27 -17.87 30.73
CA PRO A 8 -13.14 -17.14 30.17
C PRO A 8 -13.19 -17.08 28.62
N THR A 9 -14.18 -16.41 28.10
CA THR A 9 -13.94 -15.69 26.85
C THR A 9 -12.86 -14.67 27.17
N PRO A 10 -11.91 -14.40 26.28
CA PRO A 10 -11.01 -13.28 26.49
C PRO A 10 -11.89 -12.09 26.86
N LYS A 11 -11.76 -11.63 28.10
CA LYS A 11 -12.48 -10.44 28.55
C LYS A 11 -12.20 -9.38 27.52
N PRO A 12 -13.20 -8.80 26.86
CA PRO A 12 -12.92 -7.67 25.99
C PRO A 12 -12.15 -6.66 26.82
N PRO A 13 -11.21 -5.92 26.22
CA PRO A 13 -10.52 -4.87 26.92
C PRO A 13 -11.56 -4.03 27.67
N PRO A 14 -11.31 -3.66 28.92
CA PRO A 14 -12.27 -2.90 29.71
C PRO A 14 -12.79 -1.71 28.89
N GLY A 15 -14.06 -1.54 28.80
CA GLY A 15 -14.70 -0.41 28.14
C GLY A 15 -15.20 -0.65 26.71
N VAL A 16 -14.73 -1.64 25.98
CA VAL A 16 -15.14 -1.81 24.57
C VAL A 16 -16.53 -2.43 24.45
N LEU A 17 -16.88 -3.36 25.34
CA LEU A 17 -18.21 -4.00 25.32
C LEU A 17 -19.30 -3.08 25.86
N ILE A 18 -18.96 -2.28 26.84
CA ILE A 18 -19.90 -1.36 27.50
C ILE A 18 -20.31 -0.24 26.54
N LEU A 19 -19.37 0.26 25.73
CA LEU A 19 -19.63 1.28 24.71
C LEU A 19 -20.62 0.79 23.64
N ASN A 20 -20.64 -0.50 23.38
CA ASN A 20 -21.55 -1.09 22.40
C ASN A 20 -22.94 -1.36 22.95
N ALA A 21 -23.12 -1.31 24.27
CA ALA A 21 -24.39 -1.68 24.92
C ALA A 21 -25.22 -0.47 25.40
N VAL A 22 -24.64 0.74 25.35
CA VAL A 22 -25.34 1.93 25.85
C VAL A 22 -26.18 2.53 24.72
N VAL A 23 -27.39 2.01 24.62
CA VAL A 23 -28.44 2.53 23.74
C VAL A 23 -29.45 3.22 24.64
N SER A 24 -30.24 4.17 24.16
CA SER A 24 -31.33 4.74 24.92
C SER A 24 -32.33 3.66 25.30
N LYS A 25 -33.08 3.87 26.36
CA LYS A 25 -34.09 2.94 26.80
C LYS A 25 -35.15 2.63 25.74
N GLU A 26 -35.32 3.58 24.83
CA GLU A 26 -36.28 3.54 23.71
C GLU A 26 -35.71 2.81 22.48
N ASP A 27 -34.37 2.77 22.36
CA ASP A 27 -33.70 2.20 21.16
C ASP A 27 -33.04 0.84 21.43
N PHE A 28 -33.22 0.28 22.64
CA PHE A 28 -32.61 -0.98 23.00
C PHE A 28 -33.42 -2.15 22.45
N ASP A 29 -32.96 -2.76 21.40
CA ASP A 29 -33.54 -3.97 20.81
C ASP A 29 -33.01 -5.21 21.52
N TYR A 30 -33.81 -5.71 22.43
CA TYR A 30 -33.53 -6.91 23.23
C TYR A 30 -33.40 -8.17 22.35
N GLU A 31 -34.25 -8.31 21.33
CA GLU A 31 -34.21 -9.49 20.48
C GLU A 31 -32.92 -9.53 19.65
N MET A 32 -32.50 -8.38 19.15
CA MET A 32 -31.24 -8.28 18.41
C MET A 32 -30.03 -8.52 19.31
N PHE A 33 -30.08 -8.02 20.56
CA PHE A 33 -29.04 -8.27 21.55
C PHE A 33 -28.96 -9.77 21.90
N MET A 34 -30.10 -10.43 22.13
CA MET A 34 -30.14 -11.85 22.43
C MET A 34 -29.75 -12.73 21.25
N LYS A 35 -30.12 -12.37 20.04
CA LYS A 35 -29.62 -13.06 18.80
C LYS A 35 -28.10 -12.99 18.67
N GLN A 36 -27.49 -11.86 19.02
CA GLN A 36 -26.02 -11.77 19.04
C GLN A 36 -25.39 -12.68 20.11
N PHE A 37 -26.07 -12.84 21.24
CA PHE A 37 -25.66 -13.76 22.29
C PHE A 37 -25.88 -15.21 21.89
N GLU A 38 -27.03 -15.54 21.31
CA GLU A 38 -27.34 -16.87 20.79
C GLU A 38 -26.35 -17.29 19.69
N TYR A 39 -25.99 -16.39 18.81
CA TYR A 39 -25.02 -16.63 17.76
C TYR A 39 -23.62 -16.93 18.34
N LYS A 40 -23.15 -16.15 19.31
CA LYS A 40 -21.87 -16.44 20.00
C LYS A 40 -21.95 -17.71 20.84
N GLN A 41 -23.11 -18.04 21.36
CA GLN A 41 -23.35 -19.22 22.18
C GLN A 41 -23.32 -20.50 21.33
N GLU A 42 -23.86 -20.47 20.13
CA GLU A 42 -23.85 -21.59 19.20
C GLU A 42 -22.42 -22.01 18.82
N TYR A 43 -21.48 -21.05 18.76
CA TYR A 43 -20.09 -21.28 18.44
C TYR A 43 -19.18 -21.54 19.65
N ALA A 44 -19.41 -20.88 20.75
CA ALA A 44 -18.52 -20.91 21.92
C ALA A 44 -19.00 -21.90 23.01
N TYR A 45 -20.30 -22.20 23.07
CA TYR A 45 -20.91 -22.98 24.16
C TYR A 45 -22.11 -23.83 23.66
N PRO A 46 -21.86 -24.96 23.00
CA PRO A 46 -22.93 -25.77 22.41
C PRO A 46 -23.86 -26.44 23.44
N GLU A 47 -23.54 -26.41 24.74
CA GLU A 47 -24.27 -27.12 25.76
C GLU A 47 -25.04 -26.23 26.79
N ALA A 48 -25.17 -24.94 26.52
CA ALA A 48 -25.97 -24.09 27.42
C ALA A 48 -27.47 -24.45 27.39
N THR A 49 -27.95 -24.97 28.46
CA THR A 49 -29.33 -25.47 28.57
C THR A 49 -30.37 -24.35 28.65
N VAL A 50 -31.60 -24.63 28.19
CA VAL A 50 -32.72 -23.68 28.25
C VAL A 50 -33.03 -23.21 29.69
N LYS A 51 -32.64 -24.00 30.72
CA LYS A 51 -32.79 -23.64 32.14
C LYS A 51 -31.83 -22.50 32.54
N GLU A 52 -30.63 -22.45 32.02
CA GLU A 52 -29.65 -21.37 32.27
C GLU A 52 -30.09 -20.05 31.65
N LYS A 53 -30.82 -20.13 30.54
CA LYS A 53 -31.42 -18.93 29.89
C LYS A 53 -32.55 -18.30 30.74
N LYS A 54 -33.33 -19.11 31.49
CA LYS A 54 -34.45 -18.63 32.33
C LYS A 54 -34.00 -17.99 33.64
N SER A 55 -32.78 -18.22 34.10
CA SER A 55 -32.23 -17.66 35.34
C SER A 55 -31.53 -16.31 35.15
N PHE A 56 -31.48 -15.82 33.94
CA PHE A 56 -30.82 -14.57 33.63
C PHE A 56 -31.75 -13.37 33.79
N ASP A 57 -31.44 -12.56 34.79
CA ASP A 57 -32.13 -11.29 34.98
C ASP A 57 -31.61 -10.20 34.01
N PHE A 58 -32.24 -10.18 32.87
CA PHE A 58 -31.90 -9.23 31.81
C PHE A 58 -32.23 -7.80 32.23
N GLU A 59 -33.30 -7.59 32.99
CA GLU A 59 -33.67 -6.24 33.42
C GLU A 59 -32.65 -5.65 34.40
N ALA A 60 -32.10 -6.50 35.30
CA ALA A 60 -31.02 -6.04 36.18
C ALA A 60 -29.75 -5.64 35.43
N VAL A 61 -29.39 -6.39 34.39
CA VAL A 61 -28.22 -6.05 33.53
C VAL A 61 -28.51 -4.83 32.68
N LYS A 62 -29.68 -4.76 32.08
CA LYS A 62 -30.15 -3.59 31.32
C LYS A 62 -30.15 -2.33 32.19
N LEU A 63 -30.67 -2.42 33.41
CA LEU A 63 -30.66 -1.31 34.35
C LEU A 63 -29.24 -0.86 34.71
N LYS A 64 -28.32 -1.80 34.96
CA LYS A 64 -26.92 -1.52 35.25
C LYS A 64 -26.24 -0.75 34.12
N TYR A 65 -26.46 -1.18 32.88
CA TYR A 65 -25.89 -0.50 31.73
C TYR A 65 -26.57 0.85 31.44
N MET A 66 -27.85 0.97 31.75
CA MET A 66 -28.58 2.23 31.54
C MET A 66 -28.23 3.28 32.59
N THR A 67 -27.98 2.87 33.84
CA THR A 67 -27.57 3.79 34.90
C THR A 67 -26.18 4.41 34.63
N ILE A 68 -25.31 3.63 34.01
CA ILE A 68 -24.01 4.13 33.51
C ILE A 68 -24.21 5.09 32.33
N GLY A 69 -25.31 4.96 31.60
CA GLY A 69 -25.59 5.69 30.37
C GLY A 69 -26.34 7.00 30.49
N GLU A 70 -26.96 7.30 31.65
CA GLU A 70 -27.69 8.56 31.81
C GLU A 70 -26.77 9.78 31.94
N GLU A 71 -25.52 9.57 32.38
CA GLU A 71 -24.50 10.62 32.52
C GLU A 71 -23.36 10.57 31.50
N VAL A 72 -23.24 9.46 30.77
CA VAL A 72 -22.17 9.25 29.78
C VAL A 72 -22.72 9.44 28.38
N ALA A 73 -21.95 10.02 27.53
CA ALA A 73 -22.22 10.04 26.10
C ALA A 73 -22.67 8.65 25.66
N LYS A 74 -23.85 8.59 25.07
CA LYS A 74 -24.25 7.43 24.31
C LYS A 74 -23.38 7.44 23.05
N PRO A 75 -22.31 6.63 22.96
CA PRO A 75 -21.64 6.51 21.70
C PRO A 75 -22.72 6.02 20.75
N LYS A 76 -23.06 6.85 19.76
CA LYS A 76 -23.66 6.26 18.57
C LYS A 76 -22.73 5.13 18.21
N ARG A 77 -23.27 3.91 18.29
CA ARG A 77 -22.58 2.74 17.87
C ARG A 77 -22.07 3.02 16.47
N VAL A 78 -20.81 3.31 16.38
CA VAL A 78 -20.13 2.97 15.16
C VAL A 78 -19.64 1.58 15.40
N VAL A 79 -20.49 0.85 15.25
CA VAL A 79 -20.24 -0.18 14.31
C VAL A 79 -20.08 0.53 13.01
N LEU A 80 -18.86 0.65 12.57
CA LEU A 80 -18.57 0.84 11.21
C LEU A 80 -19.65 0.08 10.46
N SER A 81 -20.62 0.75 9.96
CA SER A 81 -21.91 0.39 9.40
C SER A 81 -22.21 -1.10 9.10
N CYS A 82 -21.45 -2.00 9.67
CA CYS A 82 -21.62 -3.43 9.56
C CYS A 82 -22.89 -3.94 10.22
N VAL A 83 -23.61 -3.12 10.97
CA VAL A 83 -24.75 -3.57 11.80
C VAL A 83 -26.08 -3.54 11.08
N ASN A 84 -26.22 -2.78 10.02
CA ASN A 84 -27.52 -2.64 9.34
C ASN A 84 -27.62 -3.39 8.01
N GLN A 85 -26.58 -4.12 7.61
CA GLN A 85 -26.73 -5.08 6.54
C GLN A 85 -26.76 -6.47 7.14
N PRO A 86 -27.74 -7.31 6.78
CA PRO A 86 -27.70 -8.72 7.17
C PRO A 86 -26.43 -9.29 6.54
N PHE A 87 -25.40 -9.47 7.37
CA PHE A 87 -24.26 -10.26 6.93
C PHE A 87 -24.78 -11.63 6.53
N PRO A 88 -24.43 -12.13 5.34
CA PRO A 88 -24.58 -13.53 5.10
C PRO A 88 -23.87 -14.24 6.25
N SER A 89 -24.52 -15.24 6.83
CA SER A 89 -24.02 -16.04 7.97
C SER A 89 -22.54 -16.35 7.74
N SER A 90 -21.70 -16.10 8.74
CA SER A 90 -20.29 -16.44 8.65
C SER A 90 -20.19 -17.94 8.40
N PRO A 91 -19.41 -18.40 7.41
CA PRO A 91 -19.20 -19.82 7.25
C PRO A 91 -18.55 -20.38 8.51
N THR A 92 -18.94 -21.57 8.90
CA THR A 92 -18.34 -22.29 10.03
C THR A 92 -17.00 -22.91 9.65
N GLU A 93 -16.78 -23.07 8.35
CA GLU A 93 -15.62 -23.71 7.75
C GLU A 93 -15.01 -22.82 6.67
N TYR A 94 -13.68 -22.81 6.62
CA TYR A 94 -12.91 -22.04 5.68
C TYR A 94 -11.96 -22.95 4.89
N PHE A 95 -11.61 -22.57 3.68
CA PHE A 95 -10.56 -23.22 2.92
C PHE A 95 -9.28 -22.39 2.95
N LEU A 96 -8.15 -23.02 3.24
CA LEU A 96 -6.85 -22.37 3.12
C LEU A 96 -6.54 -22.08 1.65
N ASN A 97 -5.73 -21.04 1.41
CA ASN A 97 -5.39 -20.62 0.05
C ASN A 97 -4.47 -21.59 -0.73
N ASN A 98 -4.07 -22.69 -0.10
CA ASN A 98 -3.42 -23.84 -0.71
C ASN A 98 -4.37 -25.01 -0.99
N ARG A 99 -5.68 -24.77 -1.01
CA ARG A 99 -6.71 -25.80 -1.25
C ARG A 99 -7.37 -25.60 -2.61
N LYS A 100 -7.68 -26.72 -3.27
CA LYS A 100 -8.38 -26.78 -4.56
C LYS A 100 -9.66 -25.94 -4.61
N TYR A 101 -10.43 -25.94 -3.54
CA TYR A 101 -11.71 -25.24 -3.47
C TYR A 101 -11.63 -23.79 -2.99
N PHE A 102 -10.44 -23.27 -2.69
CA PHE A 102 -10.27 -21.93 -2.12
C PHE A 102 -10.87 -20.83 -3.00
N VAL A 103 -10.52 -20.80 -4.27
CA VAL A 103 -10.96 -19.73 -5.19
C VAL A 103 -12.48 -19.74 -5.32
N LYS A 104 -13.09 -20.93 -5.50
CA LYS A 104 -14.55 -21.08 -5.59
C LYS A 104 -15.24 -20.65 -4.28
N PHE A 105 -14.68 -21.04 -3.15
CA PHE A 105 -15.18 -20.66 -1.83
C PHE A 105 -15.12 -19.13 -1.65
N ILE A 106 -13.98 -18.48 -1.95
CA ILE A 106 -13.80 -17.03 -1.82
C ILE A 106 -14.74 -16.26 -2.75
N ARG A 107 -14.92 -16.68 -4.00
CA ARG A 107 -15.89 -16.10 -4.91
C ARG A 107 -17.32 -16.13 -4.34
N ASN A 108 -17.72 -17.25 -3.78
CA ASN A 108 -19.03 -17.37 -3.15
C ASN A 108 -19.16 -16.49 -1.90
N LEU A 109 -18.12 -16.41 -1.08
CA LEU A 109 -18.08 -15.60 0.13
C LEU A 109 -18.18 -14.10 -0.18
N LEU A 110 -17.53 -13.65 -1.26
CA LEU A 110 -17.34 -12.24 -1.58
C LEU A 110 -18.27 -11.68 -2.66
N LYS A 111 -19.03 -12.52 -3.38
CA LYS A 111 -19.91 -12.08 -4.48
C LYS A 111 -20.93 -11.01 -4.09
N GLY A 112 -21.34 -10.95 -2.83
CA GLY A 112 -22.29 -9.95 -2.32
C GLY A 112 -21.69 -8.55 -2.15
N TYR A 113 -20.37 -8.39 -2.32
CA TYR A 113 -19.65 -7.12 -2.20
C TYR A 113 -19.31 -6.49 -3.55
N ALA A 114 -20.05 -6.85 -4.59
CA ALA A 114 -19.90 -6.22 -5.90
C ALA A 114 -20.01 -4.69 -5.76
N PRO A 115 -19.12 -3.92 -6.41
CA PRO A 115 -19.18 -2.48 -6.29
C PRO A 115 -20.48 -1.94 -6.84
N ASN A 116 -21.22 -1.19 -6.02
CA ASN A 116 -22.26 -0.32 -6.53
C ASN A 116 -21.58 0.72 -7.42
N SER A 117 -22.18 1.05 -8.54
CA SER A 117 -21.67 2.08 -9.44
C SER A 117 -21.69 3.43 -8.70
N VAL A 118 -20.58 3.80 -8.06
CA VAL A 118 -20.37 5.18 -7.64
C VAL A 118 -20.17 5.98 -8.92
N THR A 119 -21.18 6.72 -9.31
CA THR A 119 -21.22 7.37 -10.62
C THR A 119 -20.84 8.84 -10.57
N THR A 120 -20.90 9.48 -9.40
CA THR A 120 -20.64 10.90 -9.23
C THR A 120 -19.81 11.20 -8.00
N CYS A 121 -19.15 12.37 -8.02
CA CYS A 121 -18.39 12.85 -6.86
C CYS A 121 -19.29 13.29 -5.69
N ASP A 122 -20.55 13.55 -5.93
CA ASP A 122 -21.50 13.95 -4.90
C ASP A 122 -21.94 12.75 -4.05
N ASP A 123 -21.92 11.54 -4.65
CA ASP A 123 -22.19 10.29 -3.93
C ASP A 123 -21.14 10.03 -2.81
N LEU A 124 -19.95 10.66 -2.93
CA LEU A 124 -18.86 10.55 -1.95
C LEU A 124 -18.84 11.65 -0.89
N LYS A 125 -19.73 12.66 -1.01
CA LYS A 125 -19.73 13.86 -0.14
C LYS A 125 -20.64 13.76 1.07
N ASP A 126 -21.36 12.67 1.26
CA ASP A 126 -22.30 12.55 2.38
C ASP A 126 -21.54 12.40 3.72
N ASP A 127 -21.02 13.55 4.20
CA ASP A 127 -20.22 13.67 5.44
C ASP A 127 -20.98 13.25 6.71
N LYS A 128 -22.30 13.09 6.65
CA LYS A 128 -23.12 12.76 7.83
C LYS A 128 -23.11 11.27 8.16
N ASN A 129 -22.87 10.40 7.17
CA ASN A 129 -22.72 8.96 7.39
C ASN A 129 -21.65 8.43 6.43
N ILE A 130 -20.38 8.44 6.83
CA ILE A 130 -19.33 7.72 6.09
C ILE A 130 -19.66 6.24 6.21
N SER A 131 -20.43 5.72 5.25
CA SER A 131 -20.63 4.27 5.10
C SER A 131 -19.36 3.68 4.48
N ALA A 132 -18.89 2.56 5.00
CA ALA A 132 -17.78 1.85 4.40
C ALA A 132 -18.14 1.41 2.98
N LEU A 133 -17.21 1.58 2.06
CA LEU A 133 -17.38 1.20 0.67
C LEU A 133 -17.35 -0.34 0.53
N PRO A 134 -18.05 -0.93 -0.47
CA PRO A 134 -18.11 -2.39 -0.65
C PRO A 134 -16.75 -3.08 -0.63
N HIS A 135 -15.74 -2.55 -1.33
CA HIS A 135 -14.39 -3.11 -1.33
C HIS A 135 -13.69 -3.03 0.03
N GLN A 136 -14.03 -2.04 0.87
CA GLN A 136 -13.51 -1.92 2.24
C GLN A 136 -14.13 -2.97 3.16
N LEU A 137 -15.45 -3.21 3.03
CA LEU A 137 -16.14 -4.27 3.75
C LEU A 137 -15.66 -5.66 3.32
N LEU A 138 -15.37 -5.84 2.03
CA LEU A 138 -14.85 -7.08 1.48
C LEU A 138 -13.55 -7.50 2.17
N VAL A 139 -12.57 -6.59 2.28
CA VAL A 139 -11.29 -6.92 2.92
C VAL A 139 -11.43 -7.16 4.41
N GLN A 140 -12.36 -6.46 5.10
CA GLN A 140 -12.70 -6.73 6.48
C GLN A 140 -13.33 -8.13 6.65
N ARG A 141 -14.19 -8.54 5.70
CA ARG A 141 -14.79 -9.88 5.69
C ARG A 141 -13.75 -10.96 5.50
N TYR A 142 -12.73 -10.70 4.68
CA TYR A 142 -11.66 -11.64 4.40
C TYR A 142 -10.68 -11.78 5.58
N ILE A 143 -10.24 -10.68 6.16
CA ILE A 143 -9.34 -10.66 7.32
C ILE A 143 -10.12 -10.25 8.59
N ASN A 144 -10.53 -11.23 9.36
CA ASN A 144 -11.18 -11.02 10.64
C ASN A 144 -10.71 -12.06 11.69
N ALA A 145 -11.31 -12.05 12.89
CA ALA A 145 -10.91 -12.95 13.98
C ALA A 145 -11.16 -14.43 13.67
N ASP A 146 -12.20 -14.71 12.89
CA ASP A 146 -12.69 -16.08 12.65
C ASP A 146 -12.08 -16.71 11.39
N THR A 147 -11.30 -15.94 10.59
CA THR A 147 -10.70 -16.43 9.34
C THR A 147 -9.27 -16.93 9.55
N PRO A 148 -8.83 -17.99 8.83
CA PRO A 148 -7.48 -18.54 8.99
C PRO A 148 -6.39 -17.70 8.30
N TYR A 149 -6.76 -16.68 7.53
CA TYR A 149 -5.84 -15.95 6.67
C TYR A 149 -4.95 -15.02 7.48
N ARG A 150 -3.64 -15.15 7.33
CA ARG A 150 -2.62 -14.42 8.08
C ARG A 150 -2.38 -13.01 7.56
N GLY A 151 -2.27 -12.85 6.26
CA GLY A 151 -1.85 -11.58 5.66
C GLY A 151 -2.60 -11.21 4.40
N LEU A 152 -2.68 -9.90 4.13
CA LEU A 152 -3.30 -9.35 2.94
C LEU A 152 -2.60 -8.08 2.48
N LEU A 153 -2.27 -8.01 1.20
CA LEU A 153 -1.85 -6.81 0.51
C LEU A 153 -3.09 -6.07 0.01
N LEU A 154 -3.27 -4.82 0.43
CA LEU A 154 -4.25 -3.91 -0.16
C LEU A 154 -3.58 -3.16 -1.33
N TYR A 155 -3.59 -3.79 -2.51
CA TYR A 155 -3.16 -3.19 -3.77
C TYR A 155 -4.33 -2.42 -4.39
N HIS A 156 -4.70 -1.34 -3.74
CA HIS A 156 -5.80 -0.48 -4.15
C HIS A 156 -5.28 0.80 -4.81
N GLY A 157 -5.98 1.30 -5.80
CA GLY A 157 -5.63 2.51 -6.52
C GLY A 157 -5.52 3.76 -5.64
N LEU A 158 -4.95 4.82 -6.18
CA LEU A 158 -4.81 6.09 -5.48
C LEU A 158 -6.18 6.69 -5.15
N GLY A 159 -6.37 7.12 -3.90
CA GLY A 159 -7.62 7.72 -3.45
C GLY A 159 -8.75 6.72 -3.14
N SER A 160 -8.55 5.42 -3.27
CA SER A 160 -9.52 4.36 -2.97
C SER A 160 -9.87 4.22 -1.48
N GLY A 161 -9.20 4.95 -0.59
CA GLY A 161 -9.40 4.83 0.86
C GLY A 161 -8.68 3.62 1.47
N LYS A 162 -7.48 3.26 0.98
CA LYS A 162 -6.65 2.16 1.53
C LYS A 162 -6.50 2.22 3.05
N THR A 163 -6.16 3.40 3.57
CA THR A 163 -5.99 3.62 5.01
C THR A 163 -7.29 3.33 5.75
N CYS A 164 -8.44 3.79 5.23
CA CYS A 164 -9.76 3.46 5.80
C CYS A 164 -10.05 1.95 5.74
N SER A 165 -9.68 1.26 4.66
CA SER A 165 -9.83 -0.21 4.58
C SER A 165 -9.05 -0.92 5.69
N SER A 166 -7.81 -0.49 5.95
CA SER A 166 -6.99 -1.06 7.03
C SER A 166 -7.55 -0.73 8.41
N ILE A 167 -8.07 0.48 8.60
CA ILE A 167 -8.73 0.90 9.83
C ILE A 167 -9.96 0.02 10.10
N LEU A 168 -10.77 -0.25 9.08
CA LEU A 168 -11.93 -1.15 9.19
C LEU A 168 -11.53 -2.55 9.65
N ILE A 169 -10.48 -3.12 9.09
CA ILE A 169 -9.95 -4.42 9.50
C ILE A 169 -9.47 -4.35 10.96
N THR A 170 -8.69 -3.32 11.32
CA THR A 170 -8.15 -3.19 12.68
C THR A 170 -9.22 -2.93 13.72
N GLU A 171 -10.24 -2.11 13.41
CA GLU A 171 -11.37 -1.86 14.28
C GLU A 171 -12.18 -3.15 14.56
N GLY A 172 -12.33 -4.02 13.56
CA GLY A 172 -12.95 -5.34 13.74
C GLY A 172 -12.12 -6.31 14.59
N LEU A 173 -10.81 -6.12 14.67
CA LEU A 173 -9.89 -7.01 15.37
C LEU A 173 -9.37 -6.47 16.71
N LYS A 174 -9.50 -5.17 16.97
CA LYS A 174 -8.89 -4.50 18.14
C LYS A 174 -9.39 -4.98 19.50
N THR A 175 -10.53 -5.69 19.55
CA THR A 175 -11.04 -6.32 20.76
C THR A 175 -10.32 -7.61 21.11
N TYR A 176 -9.75 -8.27 20.10
CA TYR A 176 -9.09 -9.56 20.22
C TYR A 176 -7.56 -9.44 20.22
N LYS A 177 -7.03 -8.44 19.55
CA LYS A 177 -5.57 -8.23 19.37
C LYS A 177 -5.25 -6.75 19.48
N ASP A 178 -4.09 -6.44 20.06
CA ASP A 178 -3.57 -5.09 19.98
C ASP A 178 -3.11 -4.77 18.55
N VAL A 179 -3.06 -3.50 18.21
CA VAL A 179 -2.72 -3.02 16.87
C VAL A 179 -1.36 -2.35 16.87
N VAL A 180 -0.50 -2.78 15.97
CA VAL A 180 0.79 -2.14 15.65
C VAL A 180 0.68 -1.53 14.25
N VAL A 181 0.93 -0.25 14.13
CA VAL A 181 0.94 0.46 12.84
C VAL A 181 2.36 0.94 12.56
N MET A 182 2.90 0.49 11.46
CA MET A 182 4.21 0.87 10.96
C MET A 182 4.04 1.84 9.79
N THR A 183 4.55 3.05 9.91
CA THR A 183 4.39 4.10 8.89
C THR A 183 5.65 4.94 8.80
N PRO A 184 5.93 5.60 7.65
CA PRO A 184 6.91 6.70 7.61
C PRO A 184 6.52 7.80 8.60
N ALA A 185 7.50 8.45 9.21
CA ALA A 185 7.24 9.54 10.16
C ALA A 185 6.40 10.68 9.55
N SER A 186 6.58 10.95 8.27
CA SER A 186 5.83 11.96 7.50
C SER A 186 4.33 11.67 7.37
N LEU A 187 3.90 10.40 7.52
CA LEU A 187 2.52 9.96 7.31
C LEU A 187 1.74 9.71 8.61
N GLU A 188 2.37 9.76 9.77
CA GLU A 188 1.71 9.54 11.07
C GLU A 188 0.48 10.44 11.25
N THR A 189 0.64 11.74 11.01
CA THR A 189 -0.45 12.72 11.15
C THR A 189 -1.62 12.39 10.22
N ASN A 190 -1.33 11.96 8.98
CA ASN A 190 -2.38 11.55 8.04
C ASN A 190 -3.11 10.30 8.54
N PHE A 191 -2.40 9.31 9.06
CA PHE A 191 -3.02 8.10 9.60
C PHE A 191 -3.93 8.40 10.80
N LEU A 192 -3.49 9.28 11.72
CA LEU A 192 -4.29 9.74 12.84
C LEU A 192 -5.56 10.49 12.37
N GLN A 193 -5.46 11.32 11.35
CA GLN A 193 -6.63 12.00 10.77
C GLN A 193 -7.61 11.04 10.13
N GLU A 194 -7.13 10.02 9.42
CA GLU A 194 -8.00 8.99 8.86
C GLU A 194 -8.66 8.13 9.95
N LEU A 195 -7.98 7.85 11.07
CA LEU A 195 -8.60 7.20 12.24
C LEU A 195 -9.75 8.02 12.82
N LYS A 196 -9.62 9.36 12.85
CA LYS A 196 -10.71 10.26 13.30
C LYS A 196 -11.90 10.28 12.34
N LYS A 197 -11.71 9.88 11.06
CA LYS A 197 -12.80 9.81 10.06
C LYS A 197 -13.40 8.41 9.97
N CYS A 198 -12.55 7.38 9.80
CA CYS A 198 -12.96 6.02 9.46
C CYS A 198 -12.97 5.09 10.68
N GLY A 199 -12.35 5.49 11.79
CA GLY A 199 -12.27 4.70 13.01
C GLY A 199 -13.50 4.82 13.88
N ASP A 200 -13.37 4.37 15.14
CA ASP A 200 -14.43 4.37 16.15
C ASP A 200 -15.04 5.77 16.30
N VAL A 201 -16.34 5.79 16.64
CA VAL A 201 -17.06 7.05 16.94
C VAL A 201 -16.34 7.88 17.98
N MET A 202 -15.75 7.21 18.98
CA MET A 202 -15.02 7.87 20.06
C MET A 202 -13.88 8.77 19.55
N TYR A 203 -13.40 8.55 18.33
CA TYR A 203 -12.35 9.34 17.72
C TYR A 203 -12.88 10.51 16.88
N LYS A 204 -14.20 10.58 16.65
CA LYS A 204 -14.79 11.67 15.88
C LYS A 204 -14.88 12.93 16.70
N VAL A 205 -14.49 14.07 16.10
CA VAL A 205 -14.51 15.37 16.77
C VAL A 205 -15.91 16.00 16.82
N GLN A 206 -16.72 15.77 15.76
CA GLN A 206 -18.08 16.32 15.64
C GLN A 206 -19.07 15.56 16.51
N GLN A 207 -19.00 15.84 17.82
CA GLN A 207 -19.87 15.31 18.86
C GLN A 207 -20.26 16.41 19.84
N ARG A 208 -21.20 16.12 20.75
CA ARG A 208 -21.48 16.98 21.90
C ARG A 208 -20.47 16.67 23.00
N TRP A 209 -19.62 17.64 23.32
CA TRP A 209 -18.58 17.51 24.34
C TRP A 209 -18.97 18.22 25.63
N ASP A 210 -18.77 17.57 26.76
CA ASP A 210 -18.90 18.14 28.09
C ASP A 210 -17.64 17.92 28.92
N TRP A 211 -17.32 18.90 29.77
CA TRP A 211 -16.09 18.87 30.55
C TRP A 211 -16.32 18.28 31.93
N ASP A 212 -15.61 17.22 32.27
CA ASP A 212 -15.59 16.63 33.59
C ASP A 212 -14.22 16.87 34.28
N PRO A 213 -14.19 17.69 35.35
CA PRO A 213 -12.97 17.96 36.11
C PRO A 213 -12.55 16.80 37.06
N SER A 214 -13.42 15.83 37.30
CA SER A 214 -13.20 14.73 38.25
C SER A 214 -13.69 13.37 37.74
N PRO A 215 -13.16 12.90 36.59
CA PRO A 215 -13.62 11.68 35.96
C PRO A 215 -13.33 10.47 36.85
N THR A 216 -14.20 9.46 36.78
CA THR A 216 -14.04 8.18 37.44
C THR A 216 -13.00 7.31 36.76
N GLU A 217 -12.48 6.27 37.41
CA GLU A 217 -11.60 5.29 36.76
C GLU A 217 -12.32 4.57 35.61
N GLU A 218 -13.62 4.34 35.73
CA GLU A 218 -14.45 3.73 34.69
C GLU A 218 -14.53 4.62 33.44
N ASP A 219 -14.69 5.94 33.62
CA ASP A 219 -14.66 6.91 32.50
C ASP A 219 -13.35 6.89 31.75
N LEU A 220 -12.24 6.73 32.45
CA LEU A 220 -10.89 6.65 31.87
C LEU A 220 -10.68 5.32 31.14
N MET A 221 -11.06 4.21 31.80
CA MET A 221 -10.95 2.87 31.20
C MET A 221 -11.77 2.76 29.92
N LEU A 222 -12.99 3.28 29.88
CA LEU A 222 -13.85 3.32 28.70
C LEU A 222 -13.18 3.99 27.48
N ARG A 223 -12.27 4.92 27.74
CA ARG A 223 -11.57 5.70 26.70
C ARG A 223 -10.13 5.27 26.50
N CYS A 224 -9.73 4.17 27.10
CA CYS A 224 -8.34 3.71 27.11
C CYS A 224 -7.36 4.78 27.62
N LEU A 225 -7.76 5.56 28.62
CA LEU A 225 -6.96 6.63 29.23
C LEU A 225 -6.56 6.27 30.67
N THR A 226 -5.55 6.92 31.16
CA THR A 226 -5.08 6.88 32.55
C THR A 226 -5.21 8.29 33.16
N ARG A 227 -5.08 8.39 34.49
CA ARG A 227 -5.04 9.72 35.14
C ARG A 227 -3.91 10.62 34.64
N GLY A 228 -2.82 10.01 34.13
CA GLY A 228 -1.71 10.74 33.50
C GLY A 228 -2.07 11.38 32.15
N ASP A 229 -3.12 10.88 31.50
CA ASP A 229 -3.53 11.29 30.16
C ASP A 229 -4.59 12.42 30.19
N LEU A 230 -5.02 12.87 31.36
CA LEU A 230 -5.99 13.95 31.51
C LEU A 230 -5.48 15.24 30.85
N VAL A 231 -6.36 15.86 30.07
CA VAL A 231 -6.08 17.12 29.38
C VAL A 231 -6.36 18.33 30.29
N SER A 232 -5.85 19.49 29.93
CA SER A 232 -6.03 20.73 30.71
C SER A 232 -7.05 21.64 30.08
N ARG A 233 -7.99 22.14 30.91
CA ARG A 233 -8.89 23.25 30.61
C ARG A 233 -8.79 24.28 31.72
N ASN A 234 -8.44 25.55 31.41
CA ASN A 234 -8.31 26.61 32.40
C ASN A 234 -7.39 26.23 33.59
N LYS A 235 -6.22 25.60 33.32
CA LYS A 235 -5.26 25.10 34.32
C LYS A 235 -5.75 23.97 35.22
N ARG A 236 -6.94 23.43 34.99
CA ARG A 236 -7.48 22.23 35.69
C ARG A 236 -7.39 21.02 34.78
N LYS A 237 -6.91 19.90 35.33
CA LYS A 237 -6.91 18.61 34.62
C LYS A 237 -8.29 17.98 34.67
N GLY A 238 -8.72 17.37 33.57
CA GLY A 238 -10.01 16.72 33.46
C GLY A 238 -10.16 15.95 32.17
N LEU A 239 -11.36 15.54 31.87
CA LEU A 239 -11.75 14.71 30.76
C LEU A 239 -12.90 15.35 29.97
N TRP A 240 -12.80 15.32 28.63
CA TRP A 240 -13.94 15.61 27.77
C TRP A 240 -14.77 14.36 27.56
N LYS A 241 -16.02 14.42 27.99
CA LYS A 241 -17.02 13.35 27.76
C LYS A 241 -17.85 13.67 26.53
N SER A 242 -17.98 12.70 25.63
CA SER A 242 -18.93 12.85 24.53
C SER A 242 -20.32 12.43 25.01
N LEU A 243 -21.32 13.26 24.78
CA LEU A 243 -22.72 13.08 25.18
C LEU A 243 -23.60 12.90 23.94
N VAL A 244 -24.78 12.30 24.14
CA VAL A 244 -25.82 12.27 23.12
C VAL A 244 -26.45 13.64 22.98
N GLY A 245 -26.58 14.14 21.76
CA GLY A 245 -27.19 15.42 21.46
C GLY A 245 -26.59 16.09 20.22
N GLU A 246 -27.05 17.27 19.90
CA GLU A 246 -26.48 18.04 18.79
C GLU A 246 -25.01 18.33 19.04
N PRO A 247 -24.14 18.14 18.04
CA PRO A 247 -22.72 18.44 18.14
C PRO A 247 -22.49 19.91 18.52
N ASN A 248 -21.61 20.16 19.49
CA ASN A 248 -21.22 21.49 19.91
C ASN A 248 -19.74 21.84 19.63
N TYR A 249 -19.02 20.94 18.96
CA TYR A 249 -17.56 21.10 18.72
C TYR A 249 -17.25 22.40 17.98
N SER A 250 -18.02 22.77 16.98
CA SER A 250 -17.83 23.99 16.20
C SER A 250 -18.03 25.28 17.01
N ASP A 251 -18.85 25.22 18.08
CA ASP A 251 -19.19 26.34 18.94
C ASP A 251 -18.25 26.49 20.14
N MET A 252 -17.34 25.52 20.32
CA MET A 252 -16.37 25.52 21.42
C MET A 252 -15.25 26.55 21.16
N SER A 253 -14.65 27.06 22.24
CA SER A 253 -13.46 27.89 22.12
C SER A 253 -12.32 27.11 21.41
N GLU A 254 -11.45 27.82 20.68
CA GLU A 254 -10.30 27.23 20.01
C GLU A 254 -9.41 26.42 20.98
N SER A 255 -9.22 26.92 22.21
CA SER A 255 -8.48 26.22 23.27
C SER A 255 -9.14 24.90 23.67
N ASP A 256 -10.47 24.84 23.73
CA ASP A 256 -11.23 23.64 24.06
C ASP A 256 -11.21 22.65 22.91
N GLN A 257 -11.33 23.10 21.66
CA GLN A 257 -11.20 22.26 20.47
C GLN A 257 -9.82 21.58 20.40
N VAL A 258 -8.74 22.33 20.66
CA VAL A 258 -7.38 21.81 20.75
C VAL A 258 -7.26 20.79 21.90
N SER A 259 -7.89 21.06 23.03
CA SER A 259 -7.89 20.15 24.20
C SER A 259 -8.60 18.83 23.89
N VAL A 260 -9.78 18.87 23.25
CA VAL A 260 -10.50 17.69 22.76
C VAL A 260 -9.63 16.91 21.76
N GLY A 261 -9.02 17.60 20.80
CA GLY A 261 -8.13 16.97 19.81
C GLY A 261 -6.98 16.21 20.45
N LYS A 262 -6.32 16.81 21.45
CA LYS A 262 -5.23 16.17 22.21
C LYS A 262 -5.71 14.93 22.97
N GLN A 263 -6.90 14.96 23.55
CA GLN A 263 -7.48 13.81 24.23
C GLN A 263 -7.72 12.66 23.24
N ILE A 264 -8.33 12.95 22.09
CA ILE A 264 -8.60 11.94 21.06
C ILE A 264 -7.28 11.33 20.55
N ASP A 265 -6.27 12.16 20.29
CA ASP A 265 -4.95 11.67 19.87
C ASP A 265 -4.34 10.74 20.93
N LYS A 266 -4.53 11.04 22.20
CA LYS A 266 -4.04 10.18 23.27
C LYS A 266 -4.79 8.86 23.35
N MET A 267 -6.12 8.88 23.21
CA MET A 267 -6.96 7.68 23.13
C MET A 267 -6.52 6.75 22.01
N ILE A 268 -6.25 7.34 20.82
CA ILE A 268 -5.76 6.59 19.67
C ILE A 268 -4.38 5.99 19.97
N ARG A 269 -3.42 6.78 20.48
CA ARG A 269 -2.06 6.32 20.78
C ARG A 269 -1.98 5.24 21.85
N ASN A 270 -2.91 5.24 22.78
CA ASN A 270 -3.00 4.19 23.81
C ASN A 270 -3.53 2.86 23.25
N LYS A 271 -4.30 2.91 22.15
CA LYS A 271 -4.86 1.71 21.51
C LYS A 271 -4.04 1.23 20.31
N TYR A 272 -3.45 2.17 19.56
CA TYR A 272 -2.63 1.91 18.39
C TYR A 272 -1.15 2.19 18.72
N ASN A 273 -0.32 1.17 18.66
CA ASN A 273 1.12 1.34 18.79
C ASN A 273 1.70 1.80 17.44
N LEU A 274 2.04 3.08 17.35
CA LEU A 274 2.58 3.70 16.13
C LEU A 274 4.11 3.60 16.13
N ILE A 275 4.67 3.03 15.07
CA ILE A 275 6.10 2.82 14.90
C ILE A 275 6.55 3.45 13.58
N HIS A 276 7.51 4.36 13.64
CA HIS A 276 8.16 4.89 12.44
C HIS A 276 9.30 3.96 12.02
N TYR A 277 9.08 3.15 10.99
CA TYR A 277 10.11 2.19 10.57
C TYR A 277 11.37 2.87 10.00
N ASN A 278 11.30 4.14 9.58
CA ASN A 278 12.44 4.93 9.15
C ASN A 278 13.32 5.37 10.33
N GLY A 279 12.75 5.48 11.53
CA GLY A 279 13.45 5.92 12.75
C GLY A 279 13.90 4.77 13.66
N ILE A 280 13.96 3.54 13.16
CA ILE A 280 14.48 2.40 13.90
C ILE A 280 15.95 2.20 13.56
N ASP A 281 16.81 2.41 14.56
CA ASP A 281 18.24 2.17 14.54
C ASP A 281 18.65 1.08 15.55
N SER A 282 19.91 0.69 15.53
CA SER A 282 20.41 -0.34 16.45
C SER A 282 20.32 0.05 17.93
N GLY A 283 20.37 1.35 18.24
CA GLY A 283 20.31 1.85 19.61
C GLY A 283 18.90 1.79 20.23
N ASN A 284 17.87 1.97 19.42
CA ASN A 284 16.49 1.96 19.89
C ASN A 284 15.70 0.67 19.57
N PHE A 285 16.31 -0.26 18.81
CA PHE A 285 15.65 -1.49 18.34
C PHE A 285 15.08 -2.33 19.48
N SER A 286 15.90 -2.68 20.48
CA SER A 286 15.47 -3.53 21.59
C SER A 286 14.33 -2.90 22.40
N LYS A 287 14.35 -1.59 22.57
CA LYS A 287 13.30 -0.87 23.31
C LYS A 287 11.97 -0.83 22.56
N LYS A 288 11.99 -0.65 21.23
CA LYS A 288 10.80 -0.42 20.41
C LYS A 288 10.24 -1.69 19.79
N ILE A 289 11.11 -2.62 19.39
CA ILE A 289 10.73 -3.79 18.56
C ILE A 289 10.78 -5.10 19.36
N THR A 290 11.73 -5.23 20.32
CA THR A 290 11.82 -6.43 21.16
C THR A 290 11.86 -6.08 22.64
N PRO A 291 10.85 -5.36 23.19
CA PRO A 291 10.82 -4.99 24.59
C PRO A 291 10.80 -6.26 25.45
N GLY A 292 11.79 -6.37 26.37
CA GLY A 292 11.95 -7.58 27.20
C GLY A 292 12.29 -8.85 26.42
N GLY A 293 12.78 -8.73 25.18
CA GLY A 293 13.07 -9.89 24.31
C GLY A 293 11.86 -10.47 23.60
N ILE A 294 10.68 -9.87 23.73
CA ILE A 294 9.43 -10.36 23.14
C ILE A 294 9.26 -9.73 21.73
N ASN A 295 8.91 -10.58 20.76
CA ASN A 295 8.56 -10.13 19.42
C ASN A 295 7.27 -9.30 19.46
N ILE A 296 7.37 -7.99 19.18
CA ILE A 296 6.24 -7.06 19.25
C ILE A 296 5.11 -7.39 18.26
N PHE A 297 5.39 -8.16 17.21
CA PHE A 297 4.43 -8.49 16.15
C PHE A 297 3.59 -9.73 16.44
N SER A 298 4.03 -10.59 17.38
CA SER A 298 3.28 -11.80 17.75
C SER A 298 2.01 -11.45 18.52
N ASN A 299 0.92 -12.15 18.23
CA ASN A 299 -0.42 -11.92 18.82
C ASN A 299 -1.02 -10.53 18.52
N LYS A 300 -0.58 -9.86 17.45
CA LYS A 300 -1.01 -8.51 17.08
C LYS A 300 -1.68 -8.46 15.70
N VAL A 301 -2.36 -7.36 15.46
CA VAL A 301 -2.68 -6.89 14.10
C VAL A 301 -1.60 -5.90 13.70
N VAL A 302 -0.90 -6.17 12.61
CA VAL A 302 0.19 -5.34 12.10
C VAL A 302 -0.25 -4.69 10.80
N VAL A 303 -0.29 -3.38 10.75
CA VAL A 303 -0.53 -2.60 9.53
C VAL A 303 0.77 -1.93 9.13
N ILE A 304 1.19 -2.09 7.88
CA ILE A 304 2.36 -1.43 7.32
C ILE A 304 1.91 -0.52 6.17
N ASP A 305 1.92 0.78 6.43
CA ASP A 305 1.56 1.78 5.43
C ASP A 305 2.75 2.12 4.55
N GLU A 306 2.48 2.40 3.26
CA GLU A 306 3.48 2.53 2.19
C GLU A 306 4.50 1.38 2.25
N ALA A 307 3.97 0.15 2.27
CA ALA A 307 4.73 -1.07 2.49
C ALA A 307 5.91 -1.25 1.52
N HIS A 308 5.81 -0.70 0.31
CA HIS A 308 6.86 -0.70 -0.68
C HIS A 308 8.15 0.00 -0.18
N ASN A 309 8.04 1.09 0.58
CA ASN A 309 9.20 1.76 1.17
C ASN A 309 9.87 0.88 2.22
N PHE A 310 9.08 0.21 3.06
CA PHE A 310 9.60 -0.72 4.05
C PHE A 310 10.30 -1.91 3.40
N VAL A 311 9.71 -2.50 2.35
CA VAL A 311 10.28 -3.61 1.58
C VAL A 311 11.59 -3.20 0.91
N SER A 312 11.63 -2.04 0.25
CA SER A 312 12.84 -1.53 -0.39
C SER A 312 14.00 -1.35 0.62
N ARG A 313 13.71 -0.86 1.83
CA ARG A 313 14.73 -0.77 2.91
C ARG A 313 15.26 -2.14 3.31
N ILE A 314 14.41 -3.17 3.38
CA ILE A 314 14.84 -4.55 3.68
C ILE A 314 15.73 -5.07 2.57
N VAL A 315 15.30 -4.93 1.32
CA VAL A 315 16.02 -5.39 0.14
C VAL A 315 17.42 -4.80 0.06
N ASN A 316 17.57 -3.51 0.31
CA ASN A 316 18.88 -2.84 0.33
C ASN A 316 19.82 -3.31 1.47
N LYS A 317 19.31 -4.07 2.44
CA LYS A 317 20.05 -4.55 3.62
C LYS A 317 20.03 -6.07 3.78
N LEU A 318 19.54 -6.85 2.80
CA LEU A 318 19.43 -8.31 2.87
C LEU A 318 20.74 -9.01 3.24
N LYS A 319 21.87 -8.49 2.78
CA LYS A 319 23.22 -9.03 3.08
C LYS A 319 23.70 -8.69 4.50
N LYS A 320 23.08 -7.70 5.18
CA LYS A 320 23.46 -7.23 6.51
C LYS A 320 22.46 -7.73 7.54
N LYS A 321 22.61 -8.99 7.97
CA LYS A 321 21.66 -9.67 8.87
C LYS A 321 21.49 -8.98 10.24
N ASP A 322 22.46 -8.20 10.68
CA ASP A 322 22.41 -7.45 11.95
C ASP A 322 21.75 -6.07 11.81
N HIS A 323 21.38 -5.68 10.59
CA HIS A 323 20.76 -4.38 10.35
C HIS A 323 19.29 -4.37 10.84
N PRO A 324 18.82 -3.30 11.52
CA PRO A 324 17.45 -3.22 12.04
C PRO A 324 16.35 -3.57 11.04
N SER A 325 16.48 -3.16 9.78
CA SER A 325 15.49 -3.48 8.74
C SER A 325 15.41 -4.98 8.47
N TYR A 326 16.54 -5.69 8.43
CA TYR A 326 16.55 -7.15 8.27
C TYR A 326 15.98 -7.85 9.51
N LEU A 327 16.36 -7.38 10.71
CA LEU A 327 15.85 -7.95 11.96
C LEU A 327 14.32 -7.76 12.08
N MET A 328 13.79 -6.61 11.68
CA MET A 328 12.32 -6.41 11.62
C MET A 328 11.65 -7.39 10.65
N TYR A 329 12.25 -7.61 9.47
CA TYR A 329 11.77 -8.60 8.52
C TYR A 329 11.72 -10.00 9.13
N ASP A 330 12.82 -10.44 9.74
CA ASP A 330 12.90 -11.77 10.36
C ASP A 330 11.88 -11.95 11.51
N LEU A 331 11.68 -10.91 12.32
CA LEU A 331 10.66 -10.91 13.37
C LEU A 331 9.23 -10.96 12.81
N LEU A 332 8.94 -10.25 11.72
CA LEU A 332 7.65 -10.34 11.02
C LEU A 332 7.43 -11.74 10.45
N MET A 333 8.45 -12.34 9.86
CA MET A 333 8.39 -13.71 9.35
C MET A 333 8.09 -14.72 10.46
N LYS A 334 8.68 -14.54 11.64
CA LYS A 334 8.52 -15.41 12.83
C LYS A 334 7.31 -15.05 13.69
N ALA A 335 6.57 -14.00 13.37
CA ALA A 335 5.44 -13.57 14.17
C ALA A 335 4.31 -14.61 14.16
N GLU A 336 3.93 -15.10 15.33
CA GLU A 336 2.87 -16.09 15.52
C GLU A 336 1.53 -15.44 15.83
N ASN A 337 0.44 -16.09 15.44
CA ASN A 337 -0.93 -15.65 15.73
C ASN A 337 -1.17 -14.16 15.41
N CYS A 338 -0.59 -13.67 14.31
CA CYS A 338 -0.72 -12.27 13.88
C CYS A 338 -1.61 -12.15 12.61
N LYS A 339 -2.12 -10.94 12.41
CA LYS A 339 -2.75 -10.54 11.14
C LYS A 339 -1.93 -9.38 10.56
N ILE A 340 -1.47 -9.52 9.33
CA ILE A 340 -0.59 -8.53 8.69
C ILE A 340 -1.29 -7.91 7.49
N ILE A 341 -1.40 -6.60 7.48
CA ILE A 341 -2.01 -5.82 6.41
C ILE A 341 -0.96 -4.89 5.82
N LEU A 342 -0.65 -5.06 4.54
CA LEU A 342 0.27 -4.20 3.80
C LEU A 342 -0.53 -3.26 2.91
N LEU A 343 -0.25 -1.96 2.99
CA LEU A 343 -0.90 -0.93 2.17
C LEU A 343 0.09 -0.40 1.15
N THR A 344 -0.25 -0.51 -0.12
CA THR A 344 0.49 0.17 -1.18
C THR A 344 -0.34 0.30 -2.46
N GLY A 345 -0.16 1.41 -3.18
CA GLY A 345 -0.64 1.56 -4.55
C GLY A 345 0.38 1.10 -5.60
N THR A 346 1.60 0.74 -5.15
CA THR A 346 2.75 0.44 -6.02
C THR A 346 3.60 -0.65 -5.37
N PRO A 347 3.25 -1.94 -5.52
CA PRO A 347 3.93 -3.04 -4.84
C PRO A 347 5.41 -3.20 -5.19
N ILE A 348 5.84 -2.68 -6.33
CA ILE A 348 7.21 -2.76 -6.85
C ILE A 348 7.73 -1.35 -7.07
N ILE A 349 8.89 -1.04 -6.51
CA ILE A 349 9.54 0.25 -6.77
C ILE A 349 10.83 0.04 -7.58
N ASN A 350 11.79 -0.66 -6.99
CA ASN A 350 13.15 -0.71 -7.51
C ASN A 350 13.47 -1.98 -8.27
N TYR A 351 13.10 -3.13 -7.70
CA TYR A 351 13.53 -4.43 -8.18
C TYR A 351 12.37 -5.42 -8.19
N THR A 352 12.37 -6.28 -9.20
CA THR A 352 11.34 -7.33 -9.35
C THR A 352 11.24 -8.27 -8.15
N TYR A 353 12.38 -8.56 -7.50
CA TYR A 353 12.43 -9.45 -6.34
C TYR A 353 11.95 -8.82 -5.01
N GLU A 354 11.62 -7.51 -5.00
CA GLU A 354 10.89 -6.88 -3.88
C GLU A 354 9.59 -7.62 -3.57
N ILE A 355 8.95 -8.19 -4.59
CA ILE A 355 7.75 -9.03 -4.47
C ILE A 355 8.01 -10.23 -3.55
N GLY A 356 9.19 -10.86 -3.64
CA GLY A 356 9.55 -11.98 -2.77
C GLY A 356 9.46 -11.60 -1.30
N ILE A 357 10.07 -10.51 -0.91
CA ILE A 357 10.04 -10.01 0.48
C ILE A 357 8.62 -9.63 0.90
N LEU A 358 7.88 -8.91 0.04
CA LEU A 358 6.54 -8.43 0.32
C LEU A 358 5.58 -9.61 0.62
N PHE A 359 5.55 -10.60 -0.23
CA PHE A 359 4.65 -11.75 -0.07
C PHE A 359 5.11 -12.71 1.02
N ASN A 360 6.41 -12.83 1.26
CA ASN A 360 6.94 -13.61 2.37
C ASN A 360 6.49 -13.02 3.72
N ILE A 361 6.50 -11.70 3.90
CA ILE A 361 5.94 -11.05 5.11
C ILE A 361 4.49 -11.45 5.33
N LEU A 362 3.66 -11.46 4.29
CA LEU A 362 2.24 -11.81 4.38
C LEU A 362 2.02 -13.28 4.71
N ARG A 363 2.82 -14.18 4.14
CA ARG A 363 2.73 -15.63 4.36
C ARG A 363 3.34 -16.04 5.69
N GLY A 364 4.49 -15.47 6.07
CA GLY A 364 5.35 -15.94 7.14
C GLY A 364 6.20 -17.15 6.72
N TYR A 365 6.99 -17.65 7.64
CA TYR A 365 7.64 -18.94 7.44
C TYR A 365 6.61 -20.06 7.41
N MET A 366 6.84 -21.00 6.51
CA MET A 366 6.07 -22.24 6.46
C MET A 366 6.93 -23.33 7.09
N ASP A 367 6.51 -23.81 8.26
CA ASP A 367 7.20 -24.85 8.99
C ASP A 367 6.78 -26.23 8.47
N ALA A 368 7.77 -27.04 8.16
CA ALA A 368 7.60 -28.43 7.78
C ALA A 368 8.48 -29.32 8.66
N TRP A 369 7.90 -30.34 9.25
CA TRP A 369 8.59 -31.33 10.05
C TRP A 369 8.82 -32.59 9.21
N ASP A 370 10.06 -32.86 8.98
CA ASP A 370 10.51 -34.06 8.30
C ASP A 370 10.76 -35.19 9.30
N CYS A 371 9.90 -36.19 9.27
CA CYS A 371 9.88 -37.29 10.20
C CYS A 371 10.33 -38.58 9.50
N THR A 372 11.34 -39.24 10.03
CA THR A 372 11.71 -40.57 9.57
C THR A 372 11.05 -41.61 10.47
N LEU A 373 10.04 -42.30 9.94
CA LEU A 373 9.22 -43.29 10.65
C LEU A 373 8.92 -44.47 9.76
N SER A 374 8.99 -45.71 10.32
CA SER A 374 8.59 -46.91 9.62
C SER A 374 7.22 -47.43 10.14
N GLY A 375 6.39 -47.94 9.23
CA GLY A 375 5.14 -48.62 9.58
C GLY A 375 3.94 -47.74 9.93
N ILE A 376 4.03 -46.41 9.79
CA ILE A 376 2.92 -45.46 10.10
C ILE A 376 2.18 -45.08 8.81
N SER A 377 0.85 -45.05 8.89
CA SER A 377 0.00 -44.54 7.81
C SER A 377 -0.27 -43.03 7.93
N GLU A 378 -0.61 -42.40 6.82
CA GLU A 378 -1.08 -41.01 6.83
C GLU A 378 -2.32 -40.84 7.67
N ASP A 379 -3.24 -41.81 7.63
CA ASP A 379 -4.48 -41.77 8.40
C ASP A 379 -4.24 -41.84 9.91
N GLU A 380 -3.17 -42.47 10.35
CA GLU A 380 -2.82 -42.49 11.77
C GLU A 380 -2.33 -41.12 12.22
N ILE A 381 -1.57 -40.41 11.41
CA ILE A 381 -1.18 -39.04 11.70
C ILE A 381 -2.40 -38.10 11.66
N LYS A 382 -3.26 -38.23 10.63
CA LYS A 382 -4.46 -37.43 10.49
C LYS A 382 -5.40 -37.54 11.70
N ARG A 383 -5.51 -38.74 12.29
CA ARG A 383 -6.31 -38.98 13.49
C ARG A 383 -5.69 -38.43 14.76
N ASN A 384 -4.36 -38.48 14.89
CA ASN A 384 -3.67 -38.00 16.10
C ASN A 384 -3.40 -36.49 16.07
N PHE A 385 -3.34 -35.88 14.85
CA PHE A 385 -3.02 -34.47 14.65
C PHE A 385 -4.05 -33.82 13.74
N VAL A 386 -5.18 -33.40 14.36
CA VAL A 386 -6.26 -32.66 13.66
C VAL A 386 -5.82 -31.27 13.21
N ASP A 387 -4.73 -30.76 13.76
CA ASP A 387 -4.05 -29.52 13.43
C ASP A 387 -2.89 -29.70 12.43
N ALA A 388 -2.72 -30.90 11.86
CA ALA A 388 -1.82 -31.10 10.73
C ALA A 388 -2.47 -30.63 9.41
N ASP A 389 -1.75 -29.82 8.62
CA ASP A 389 -2.22 -29.30 7.35
C ASP A 389 -2.00 -30.29 6.20
N CYS A 390 -0.74 -30.57 5.91
CA CYS A 390 -0.33 -31.47 4.86
C CYS A 390 0.48 -32.63 5.43
N ILE A 391 0.29 -33.80 4.87
CA ILE A 391 1.05 -34.98 5.23
C ILE A 391 1.48 -35.65 3.93
N ILE A 392 2.78 -35.69 3.70
CA ILE A 392 3.36 -36.34 2.52
C ILE A 392 4.20 -37.53 2.97
N LYS A 393 3.84 -38.71 2.51
CA LYS A 393 4.59 -39.93 2.79
C LYS A 393 5.43 -40.36 1.58
N LYS A 394 6.75 -40.48 1.78
CA LYS A 394 7.69 -41.03 0.82
C LYS A 394 8.46 -42.16 1.50
N GLN A 395 8.10 -43.43 1.23
CA GLN A 395 8.68 -44.60 1.88
C GLN A 395 8.64 -44.55 3.41
N ASN A 396 9.80 -44.43 4.07
CA ASN A 396 9.92 -44.29 5.53
C ASN A 396 10.05 -42.86 6.00
N ARG A 397 9.84 -41.88 5.14
CA ARG A 397 9.93 -40.45 5.43
C ARG A 397 8.54 -39.83 5.31
N MET A 398 8.18 -38.98 6.24
CA MET A 398 6.91 -38.27 6.27
C MET A 398 7.16 -36.78 6.55
N ILE A 399 6.64 -35.93 5.69
CA ILE A 399 6.70 -34.50 5.89
C ILE A 399 5.32 -34.02 6.36
N VAL A 400 5.30 -33.34 7.48
CA VAL A 400 4.07 -32.84 8.11
C VAL A 400 4.13 -31.32 8.22
N THR A 401 3.08 -30.64 7.84
CA THR A 401 2.91 -29.18 8.04
C THR A 401 1.72 -28.90 8.95
N GLN A 402 1.65 -27.69 9.50
CA GLN A 402 0.64 -27.30 10.49
C GLN A 402 -0.38 -26.34 9.90
N ILE A 403 -1.64 -26.49 10.31
CA ILE A 403 -2.74 -25.55 10.09
C ILE A 403 -2.49 -24.25 10.87
N PRO A 404 -2.94 -23.09 10.39
CA PRO A 404 -2.84 -21.84 11.13
C PRO A 404 -3.37 -21.91 12.57
N TYR A 405 -2.76 -21.15 13.46
CA TYR A 405 -3.09 -21.11 14.89
C TYR A 405 -4.59 -20.99 15.15
N GLY A 406 -5.11 -21.84 16.03
CA GLY A 406 -6.51 -21.85 16.45
C GLY A 406 -7.47 -22.59 15.51
N PHE A 407 -6.96 -23.21 14.45
CA PHE A 407 -7.78 -23.97 13.49
C PHE A 407 -7.47 -25.45 13.50
N VAL A 408 -8.45 -26.27 13.11
CA VAL A 408 -8.31 -27.72 12.94
C VAL A 408 -8.92 -28.13 11.60
N ARG A 409 -8.39 -29.23 11.05
CA ARG A 409 -8.88 -29.79 9.80
C ARG A 409 -10.23 -30.47 9.97
N GLN A 410 -11.08 -30.33 8.93
CA GLN A 410 -12.34 -31.05 8.75
C GLN A 410 -12.20 -32.15 7.67
N GLU A 411 -13.16 -33.04 7.59
CA GLU A 411 -13.14 -34.17 6.64
C GLU A 411 -13.08 -33.73 5.17
N ASN A 412 -13.69 -32.61 4.83
CA ASN A 412 -13.73 -32.02 3.50
C ASN A 412 -12.50 -31.17 3.14
N ASN A 413 -11.38 -31.30 3.88
CA ASN A 413 -10.19 -30.45 3.77
C ASN A 413 -10.42 -28.96 4.09
N ALA A 414 -11.57 -28.59 4.62
CA ALA A 414 -11.79 -27.28 5.20
C ALA A 414 -11.09 -27.19 6.57
N VAL A 415 -11.02 -25.98 7.12
CA VAL A 415 -10.53 -25.72 8.48
C VAL A 415 -11.59 -24.97 9.28
N ARG A 416 -11.67 -25.30 10.57
CA ARG A 416 -12.60 -24.69 11.51
C ARG A 416 -11.85 -24.12 12.70
N TYR A 417 -12.27 -22.96 13.19
CA TYR A 417 -11.72 -22.35 14.40
C TYR A 417 -12.15 -23.12 15.66
N THR A 418 -11.21 -23.47 16.54
CA THR A 418 -11.47 -24.27 17.75
C THR A 418 -10.77 -23.78 19.02
N GLN A 419 -10.07 -22.65 18.97
CA GLN A 419 -9.23 -22.17 20.08
C GLN A 419 -8.16 -23.14 20.59
N MET A 420 -7.75 -24.14 19.79
CA MET A 420 -6.65 -25.01 20.18
C MET A 420 -5.34 -24.22 20.30
N ASP A 421 -4.61 -24.51 21.36
CA ASP A 421 -3.24 -24.00 21.50
C ASP A 421 -2.29 -24.81 20.60
N SER A 422 -1.87 -24.20 19.49
CA SER A 422 -0.98 -24.82 18.54
C SER A 422 0.50 -24.79 18.96
N SER A 423 0.83 -24.07 20.02
CA SER A 423 2.21 -24.04 20.56
C SER A 423 2.72 -25.42 20.98
N THR A 424 1.79 -26.34 21.22
CA THR A 424 2.10 -27.73 21.58
C THR A 424 2.25 -28.68 20.38
N PHE A 425 1.98 -28.25 19.13
CA PHE A 425 2.02 -29.14 17.96
C PHE A 425 3.41 -29.78 17.74
N GLU A 426 4.44 -28.98 17.71
CA GLU A 426 5.81 -29.44 17.54
C GLU A 426 6.23 -30.40 18.67
N SER A 427 5.86 -30.08 19.90
CA SER A 427 6.17 -30.93 21.06
C SER A 427 5.43 -32.27 20.97
N ARG A 428 4.12 -32.26 20.67
CA ARG A 428 3.33 -33.48 20.48
C ARG A 428 3.84 -34.35 19.34
N LEU A 429 4.16 -33.72 18.20
CA LEU A 429 4.70 -34.44 17.03
C LEU A 429 6.07 -35.02 17.32
N THR A 430 6.94 -34.27 18.01
CA THR A 430 8.27 -34.72 18.41
C THR A 430 8.20 -35.93 19.36
N GLU A 431 7.33 -35.86 20.36
CA GLU A 431 7.10 -36.98 21.29
C GLU A 431 6.54 -38.20 20.56
N PHE A 432 5.54 -38.03 19.71
CA PHE A 432 4.95 -39.11 18.91
C PHE A 432 5.97 -39.83 18.04
N VAL A 433 6.87 -39.09 17.38
CA VAL A 433 7.93 -39.62 16.52
C VAL A 433 8.99 -40.35 17.34
N LYS A 434 9.47 -39.75 18.44
CA LYS A 434 10.48 -40.31 19.33
C LYS A 434 10.03 -41.62 19.99
N LEU A 435 8.78 -41.69 20.48
CA LEU A 435 8.21 -42.89 21.07
C LEU A 435 8.18 -44.08 20.12
N ARG A 436 8.23 -43.84 18.82
CA ARG A 436 8.26 -44.86 17.74
C ARG A 436 9.66 -45.08 17.18
N GLY A 437 10.68 -44.54 17.85
CA GLY A 437 12.09 -44.71 17.41
C GLY A 437 12.48 -43.93 16.17
N GLY A 438 11.65 -42.94 15.79
CA GLY A 438 11.92 -42.10 14.63
C GLY A 438 12.75 -40.86 14.95
N THR A 439 13.16 -40.17 13.89
CA THR A 439 13.82 -38.83 13.99
C THR A 439 12.95 -37.76 13.36
N ILE A 440 13.09 -36.55 13.84
CA ILE A 440 12.34 -35.39 13.36
C ILE A 440 13.28 -34.19 13.16
N THR A 441 13.14 -33.54 12.03
CA THR A 441 13.88 -32.31 11.69
C THR A 441 12.90 -31.25 11.23
N LYS A 442 13.00 -30.04 11.78
CA LYS A 442 12.20 -28.91 11.36
C LYS A 442 12.90 -28.14 10.25
N GLN A 443 12.18 -27.84 9.20
CA GLN A 443 12.63 -27.01 8.09
C GLN A 443 11.66 -25.83 7.92
N GLN A 444 12.20 -24.68 7.52
CA GLN A 444 11.41 -23.45 7.29
C GLN A 444 11.54 -23.02 5.83
N TYR A 445 10.42 -22.74 5.20
CA TYR A 445 10.33 -22.32 3.81
C TYR A 445 9.70 -20.93 3.71
N THR A 446 10.02 -20.25 2.61
CA THR A 446 9.38 -18.98 2.22
C THR A 446 8.49 -19.20 1.00
N ALA A 447 7.46 -18.39 0.84
CA ALA A 447 6.55 -18.50 -0.32
C ALA A 447 7.26 -18.23 -1.65
N LEU A 448 8.17 -17.25 -1.63
CA LEU A 448 8.95 -16.85 -2.79
C LEU A 448 10.43 -16.75 -2.41
N PRO A 449 11.36 -16.90 -3.37
CA PRO A 449 12.78 -16.71 -3.12
C PRO A 449 13.06 -15.32 -2.53
N THR A 450 13.95 -15.28 -1.54
CA THR A 450 14.45 -14.02 -0.93
C THR A 450 15.74 -13.56 -1.59
N ASP A 451 16.48 -14.50 -2.19
CA ASP A 451 17.71 -14.18 -2.90
C ASP A 451 17.39 -13.61 -4.29
N PRO A 452 18.01 -12.48 -4.67
CA PRO A 452 17.75 -11.83 -5.96
C PRO A 452 18.06 -12.70 -7.18
N GLU A 453 19.14 -13.48 -7.15
CA GLU A 453 19.55 -14.33 -8.27
C GLU A 453 18.63 -15.55 -8.38
N GLU A 454 18.24 -16.14 -7.26
CA GLU A 454 17.25 -17.22 -7.23
C GLU A 454 15.91 -16.77 -7.79
N PHE A 455 15.42 -15.59 -7.35
CA PHE A 455 14.18 -15.01 -7.87
C PHE A 455 14.27 -14.76 -9.39
N ARG A 456 15.38 -14.17 -9.85
CA ARG A 456 15.59 -13.88 -11.27
C ARG A 456 15.63 -15.16 -12.09
N THR A 457 16.39 -16.17 -11.66
CA THR A 457 16.49 -17.48 -12.33
C THR A 457 15.13 -18.16 -12.45
N MET A 458 14.29 -18.04 -11.43
CA MET A 458 12.98 -18.68 -11.40
C MET A 458 11.92 -17.95 -12.22
N PHE A 459 11.91 -16.62 -12.20
CA PHE A 459 10.79 -15.83 -12.72
C PHE A 459 11.13 -14.85 -13.87
N VAL A 460 12.41 -14.65 -14.20
CA VAL A 460 12.80 -13.68 -15.25
C VAL A 460 13.74 -14.35 -16.25
N LYS A 461 13.40 -14.33 -17.53
CA LYS A 461 14.24 -14.82 -18.61
C LYS A 461 14.15 -13.87 -19.81
N ASP A 462 15.28 -13.45 -20.35
CA ASP A 462 15.37 -12.54 -21.52
C ASP A 462 14.49 -11.28 -21.34
N ASP A 463 14.58 -10.63 -20.18
CA ASP A 463 13.79 -9.47 -19.77
C ASP A 463 12.26 -9.69 -19.84
N LYS A 464 11.81 -10.93 -19.74
CA LYS A 464 10.39 -11.31 -19.69
C LYS A 464 10.08 -12.12 -18.44
N LEU A 465 8.86 -11.94 -17.93
CA LEU A 465 8.36 -12.75 -16.83
C LEU A 465 8.04 -14.16 -17.32
N VAL A 466 8.54 -15.16 -16.61
CA VAL A 466 8.29 -16.59 -16.85
C VAL A 466 7.69 -17.22 -15.59
N ASN A 467 7.18 -18.45 -15.68
CA ASN A 467 6.57 -19.19 -14.56
C ASN A 467 5.46 -18.38 -13.83
N THR A 468 4.67 -17.62 -14.57
CA THR A 468 3.62 -16.74 -14.03
C THR A 468 2.57 -17.50 -13.24
N ARG A 469 2.23 -18.73 -13.63
CA ARG A 469 1.28 -19.60 -12.90
C ARG A 469 1.81 -19.97 -11.52
N LEU A 470 3.09 -20.37 -11.43
CA LEU A 470 3.72 -20.68 -10.16
C LEU A 470 3.74 -19.46 -9.24
N LEU A 471 4.07 -18.30 -9.78
CA LEU A 471 4.02 -17.04 -9.04
C LEU A 471 2.60 -16.75 -8.53
N SER A 472 1.59 -16.78 -9.41
CA SER A 472 0.19 -16.55 -9.05
C SER A 472 -0.30 -17.54 -8.00
N SER A 473 0.01 -18.83 -8.11
CA SER A 473 -0.41 -19.84 -7.13
C SER A 473 0.19 -19.58 -5.74
N ARG A 474 1.46 -19.15 -5.67
CA ARG A 474 2.14 -18.84 -4.40
C ARG A 474 1.63 -17.59 -3.70
N ILE A 475 1.08 -16.63 -4.46
CA ILE A 475 0.54 -15.38 -3.92
C ILE A 475 -1.00 -15.36 -3.81
N THR A 476 -1.69 -16.38 -4.33
CA THR A 476 -3.16 -16.49 -4.23
C THR A 476 -3.63 -16.40 -2.78
N GLY A 477 -4.65 -15.58 -2.55
CA GLY A 477 -5.20 -15.33 -1.21
C GLY A 477 -4.41 -14.30 -0.39
N LEU A 478 -3.37 -13.68 -0.95
CA LEU A 478 -2.56 -12.67 -0.26
C LEU A 478 -2.77 -11.25 -0.78
N VAL A 479 -3.62 -11.05 -1.78
CA VAL A 479 -3.85 -9.75 -2.44
C VAL A 479 -5.34 -9.45 -2.52
N SER A 480 -5.70 -8.22 -2.24
CA SER A 480 -6.94 -7.58 -2.68
C SER A 480 -6.59 -6.46 -3.65
N TYR A 481 -7.24 -6.43 -4.80
CA TYR A 481 -7.03 -5.42 -5.83
C TYR A 481 -8.29 -4.60 -6.05
N PHE A 482 -8.16 -3.30 -5.91
CA PHE A 482 -9.23 -2.37 -6.27
C PHE A 482 -8.70 -1.38 -7.31
N PRO A 483 -9.29 -1.35 -8.52
CA PRO A 483 -8.84 -0.48 -9.59
C PRO A 483 -9.09 1.00 -9.25
N ASP A 484 -8.37 1.86 -9.93
CA ASP A 484 -8.64 3.30 -9.88
C ASP A 484 -10.07 3.60 -10.38
N LEU A 485 -10.80 4.43 -9.67
CA LEU A 485 -12.09 4.95 -10.11
C LEU A 485 -11.88 6.03 -11.20
N THR A 486 -11.42 5.59 -12.37
CA THR A 486 -10.99 6.47 -13.45
C THR A 486 -12.08 7.44 -13.90
N GLY A 487 -13.36 7.04 -13.83
CA GLY A 487 -14.50 7.90 -14.15
C GLY A 487 -14.70 9.10 -13.21
N LEU A 488 -14.14 9.04 -12.01
CA LEU A 488 -14.17 10.12 -11.01
C LEU A 488 -12.84 10.88 -10.91
N MET A 489 -11.85 10.50 -11.70
CA MET A 489 -10.55 11.17 -11.77
C MET A 489 -10.49 12.11 -12.97
N PRO A 490 -9.68 13.18 -12.88
CA PRO A 490 -9.41 14.00 -14.06
C PRO A 490 -8.75 13.16 -15.17
N THR A 491 -9.04 13.49 -16.40
CA THR A 491 -8.45 12.83 -17.57
C THR A 491 -6.95 13.09 -17.60
N LEU A 492 -6.15 12.03 -17.72
CA LEU A 492 -4.71 12.15 -17.92
C LEU A 492 -4.45 12.31 -19.43
N LYS A 493 -3.89 13.46 -19.80
CA LYS A 493 -3.45 13.69 -21.19
C LYS A 493 -2.15 12.94 -21.47
N PRO A 494 -1.84 12.62 -22.75
CA PRO A 494 -0.54 12.10 -23.11
C PRO A 494 0.57 13.04 -22.61
N PRO A 495 1.68 12.49 -22.06
CA PRO A 495 2.75 13.33 -21.54
C PRO A 495 3.47 14.08 -22.67
N VAL A 496 3.78 15.34 -22.41
CA VAL A 496 4.58 16.19 -23.28
C VAL A 496 6.06 16.08 -22.87
N ILE A 497 6.90 15.57 -23.75
CA ILE A 497 8.33 15.46 -23.51
C ILE A 497 9.02 16.65 -24.19
N HIS A 498 9.61 17.53 -23.40
CA HIS A 498 10.41 18.64 -23.86
C HIS A 498 11.85 18.16 -24.07
N GLU A 499 12.24 17.95 -25.32
CA GLU A 499 13.60 17.60 -25.69
C GLU A 499 14.44 18.88 -25.91
N ILE A 500 15.38 19.13 -25.01
CA ILE A 500 16.09 20.40 -24.91
C ILE A 500 17.58 20.18 -25.20
N THR A 501 18.12 20.92 -26.16
CA THR A 501 19.53 20.82 -26.51
C THR A 501 20.39 21.56 -25.47
N MET A 502 21.46 20.93 -24.99
CA MET A 502 22.43 21.57 -24.09
C MET A 502 23.05 22.80 -24.76
N SER A 503 23.26 23.87 -23.99
CA SER A 503 24.12 24.96 -24.38
C SER A 503 25.57 24.48 -24.59
N LYS A 504 26.37 25.26 -25.30
CA LYS A 504 27.78 24.93 -25.48
C LYS A 504 28.51 24.82 -24.14
N GLN A 505 28.28 25.74 -23.22
CA GLN A 505 28.89 25.74 -21.90
C GLN A 505 28.48 24.50 -21.10
N GLN A 506 27.20 24.17 -21.07
CA GLN A 506 26.68 22.99 -20.37
C GLN A 506 27.25 21.69 -20.96
N TYR A 507 27.33 21.58 -22.28
CA TYR A 507 27.91 20.44 -22.96
C TYR A 507 29.40 20.25 -22.65
N ASP A 508 30.19 21.35 -22.68
CA ASP A 508 31.61 21.29 -22.38
C ASP A 508 31.87 20.86 -20.95
N GLU A 509 31.08 21.34 -20.00
CA GLU A 509 31.15 20.94 -18.59
C GLU A 509 30.67 19.51 -18.36
N TYR A 510 29.64 19.08 -19.06
CA TYR A 510 29.12 17.72 -18.98
C TYR A 510 30.21 16.69 -19.31
N LYS A 511 31.01 16.92 -20.36
CA LYS A 511 32.12 16.02 -20.71
C LYS A 511 33.13 15.89 -19.57
N LEU A 512 33.49 17.00 -18.93
CA LEU A 512 34.45 17.00 -17.81
C LEU A 512 33.91 16.22 -16.61
N VAL A 513 32.67 16.50 -16.19
CA VAL A 513 32.01 15.82 -15.05
C VAL A 513 31.85 14.34 -15.36
N ARG A 514 31.43 14.01 -16.57
CA ARG A 514 31.25 12.60 -16.99
C ARG A 514 32.56 11.82 -16.98
N ALA A 515 33.68 12.46 -17.32
CA ALA A 515 35.00 11.85 -17.22
C ALA A 515 35.35 11.47 -15.76
N VAL A 516 35.05 12.37 -14.80
CA VAL A 516 35.29 12.13 -13.38
C VAL A 516 34.41 11.00 -12.86
N GLU A 517 33.11 10.97 -13.22
CA GLU A 517 32.21 9.88 -12.83
C GLU A 517 32.75 8.54 -13.33
N ARG A 518 33.19 8.44 -14.59
CA ARG A 518 33.71 7.19 -15.15
C ARG A 518 34.99 6.70 -14.49
N GLU A 519 35.84 7.58 -14.03
CA GLU A 519 37.04 7.16 -13.28
C GLU A 519 36.66 6.56 -11.90
N ARG A 520 35.60 7.06 -11.27
CA ARG A 520 35.03 6.48 -10.03
C ARG A 520 34.41 5.10 -10.30
N ASP A 521 33.80 4.91 -11.46
CA ASP A 521 33.15 3.66 -11.88
C ASP A 521 34.13 2.49 -12.10
N LYS A 522 35.38 2.77 -12.38
CA LYS A 522 36.41 1.75 -12.60
C LYS A 522 36.85 1.03 -11.32
N LYS A 523 36.49 1.54 -10.13
CA LYS A 523 36.83 0.87 -8.86
C LYS A 523 35.88 -0.30 -8.63
N PRO A 524 36.34 -1.55 -8.44
CA PRO A 524 35.49 -2.69 -8.26
C PRO A 524 34.70 -2.57 -6.94
N LYS A 525 33.40 -2.27 -7.05
CA LYS A 525 32.45 -2.50 -5.97
C LYS A 525 31.74 -3.81 -6.31
N GLY A 526 31.90 -4.81 -5.43
CA GLY A 526 31.22 -6.09 -5.62
C GLY A 526 29.74 -5.95 -5.41
N ASN A 527 28.99 -5.72 -6.47
CA ASN A 527 27.54 -5.90 -6.51
C ASN A 527 27.05 -5.81 -7.96
N THR A 528 25.93 -6.43 -8.24
CA THR A 528 25.26 -6.55 -9.54
C THR A 528 25.03 -5.23 -10.25
N ASP A 529 24.96 -5.23 -11.58
CA ASP A 529 24.84 -4.05 -12.47
C ASP A 529 23.68 -3.10 -12.15
N GLU A 530 22.64 -3.58 -11.44
CA GLU A 530 21.45 -2.79 -11.08
C GLU A 530 21.66 -1.87 -9.85
N ASP A 531 22.46 -2.30 -8.85
CA ASP A 531 22.77 -1.49 -7.66
C ASP A 531 23.64 -0.25 -7.97
N VAL A 532 24.29 -0.31 -9.09
CA VAL A 532 25.23 0.69 -9.58
C VAL A 532 24.50 1.88 -10.21
N ALA A 533 23.32 1.65 -10.80
CA ALA A 533 22.61 2.68 -11.58
C ALA A 533 22.01 3.82 -10.75
N SER A 534 21.62 3.60 -9.49
CA SER A 534 20.92 4.63 -8.69
C SER A 534 21.87 5.70 -8.09
N THR A 535 23.09 5.31 -7.76
CA THR A 535 24.13 6.21 -7.21
C THR A 535 24.99 6.84 -8.30
N TYR A 536 24.94 6.28 -9.46
CA TYR A 536 25.81 6.62 -10.57
C TYR A 536 25.44 7.91 -11.21
N ARG A 537 25.70 8.58 -11.88
CA ARG A 537 25.41 9.74 -12.74
C ARG A 537 24.74 10.90 -12.00
N ILE A 538 24.89 11.00 -10.67
CA ILE A 538 24.26 12.10 -9.92
C ILE A 538 24.80 13.44 -10.37
N ALA A 539 26.13 13.58 -10.49
CA ALA A 539 26.72 14.83 -10.88
C ALA A 539 26.32 15.23 -12.31
N THR A 540 26.26 14.28 -13.25
CA THR A 540 25.78 14.56 -14.61
C THR A 540 24.26 14.76 -14.69
N ARG A 541 23.46 14.14 -13.79
CA ARG A 541 22.01 14.44 -13.68
C ARG A 541 21.79 15.88 -13.19
N MET A 542 22.49 16.30 -12.15
CA MET A 542 22.45 17.67 -11.66
C MET A 542 22.87 18.66 -12.75
N LEU A 543 23.92 18.33 -13.49
CA LEU A 543 24.40 19.15 -14.59
C LEU A 543 23.43 19.20 -15.79
N CYS A 544 22.60 18.17 -15.99
CA CYS A 544 21.48 18.24 -16.95
C CYS A 544 20.45 19.30 -16.56
N ASN A 545 20.35 19.67 -15.28
CA ASN A 545 19.47 20.76 -14.86
C ASN A 545 20.10 22.13 -15.14
N THR A 546 21.36 22.36 -14.75
CA THR A 546 22.00 23.66 -14.90
C THR A 546 23.52 23.60 -14.79
N THR A 547 24.18 24.59 -15.35
CA THR A 547 25.57 24.96 -15.08
C THR A 547 25.65 26.39 -14.54
N TYR A 548 26.87 26.95 -14.35
CA TYR A 548 27.08 28.24 -13.67
C TYR A 548 28.07 29.11 -14.37
N PRO A 549 28.02 30.44 -14.15
CA PRO A 549 29.14 31.33 -14.46
C PRO A 549 30.43 30.84 -13.80
N THR A 550 31.57 31.08 -14.43
CA THR A 550 32.87 30.54 -13.99
C THR A 550 33.27 30.97 -12.60
N ASP A 551 32.99 32.18 -12.19
CA ASP A 551 33.21 32.76 -10.87
C ASP A 551 32.35 32.13 -9.80
N VAL A 552 31.08 31.89 -10.10
CA VAL A 552 30.11 31.23 -9.18
C VAL A 552 30.45 29.76 -8.98
N ARG A 553 30.92 29.08 -10.06
CA ARG A 553 31.27 27.66 -10.01
C ARG A 553 32.29 27.33 -8.94
N ALA A 554 33.29 28.22 -8.74
CA ALA A 554 34.34 28.05 -7.72
C ALA A 554 33.74 28.01 -6.27
N LEU A 555 32.56 28.59 -6.08
CA LEU A 555 31.87 28.66 -4.78
C LEU A 555 30.89 27.51 -4.56
N ARG A 556 30.72 26.61 -5.51
CA ARG A 556 29.81 25.46 -5.42
C ARG A 556 30.18 24.50 -4.28
N PRO A 557 29.30 24.21 -3.34
CA PRO A 557 29.56 23.32 -2.23
C PRO A 557 29.75 21.86 -2.68
N GLY A 558 31.01 21.40 -2.74
CA GLY A 558 31.33 20.05 -3.27
C GLY A 558 30.85 18.88 -2.40
N LYS A 559 30.75 19.06 -1.07
CA LYS A 559 30.32 17.99 -0.13
C LYS A 559 28.81 17.71 -0.12
N MET A 560 27.98 18.59 -0.65
CA MET A 560 26.53 18.40 -0.65
C MET A 560 26.04 17.41 -1.73
N ILE A 561 26.85 17.08 -2.71
CA ILE A 561 26.48 16.11 -3.77
C ILE A 561 26.20 14.72 -3.16
N GLU A 562 26.94 14.32 -2.12
CA GLU A 562 26.77 13.01 -1.47
C GLU A 562 25.53 12.96 -0.58
N LYS A 563 25.13 14.08 0.04
CA LYS A 563 23.94 14.18 0.91
C LYS A 563 22.62 14.28 0.16
N GLU A 564 22.61 14.81 -1.08
CA GLU A 564 21.39 14.84 -1.91
C GLU A 564 20.96 13.45 -2.41
N VAL A 565 21.82 12.44 -2.26
CA VAL A 565 21.56 11.06 -2.67
C VAL A 565 20.74 10.29 -1.66
N ASP A 566 20.93 10.55 -0.38
CA ASP A 566 20.29 9.83 0.75
C ASP A 566 19.10 10.61 1.34
N LEU A 567 18.34 11.31 0.50
CA LEU A 567 17.16 12.12 0.88
C LEU A 567 16.02 11.34 1.59
N GLU A 568 16.14 10.02 1.75
CA GLU A 568 15.24 9.23 2.62
C GLU A 568 15.60 9.40 4.12
N GLU A 569 16.84 9.80 4.46
CA GLU A 569 17.26 10.17 5.79
C GLU A 569 17.58 11.68 5.78
N ALA A 570 16.62 12.50 6.20
CA ALA A 570 16.82 13.93 6.36
C ALA A 570 17.87 14.18 7.46
N GLU A 571 19.15 14.18 7.10
CA GLU A 571 20.19 14.74 7.96
C GLU A 571 19.98 16.26 8.03
N GLU A 572 20.00 16.79 9.24
CA GLU A 572 19.95 18.23 9.48
C GLU A 572 21.15 18.92 8.80
N VAL A 573 20.84 19.92 7.96
CA VAL A 573 21.87 20.76 7.35
C VAL A 573 22.62 21.50 8.47
N THR A 574 23.92 21.31 8.55
CA THR A 574 24.73 21.97 9.56
C THR A 574 24.78 23.48 9.36
N SER A 575 25.07 24.24 10.42
CA SER A 575 25.19 25.71 10.33
C SER A 575 26.29 26.16 9.37
N GLU A 576 27.36 25.39 9.19
CA GLU A 576 28.44 25.64 8.25
C GLU A 576 27.99 25.46 6.81
N GLU A 577 27.22 24.39 6.53
CA GLU A 577 26.61 24.12 5.22
C GLU A 577 25.62 25.20 4.82
N LEU A 578 24.82 25.67 5.76
CA LEU A 578 23.87 26.76 5.56
C LEU A 578 24.58 28.08 5.21
N SER A 579 25.70 28.35 5.86
CA SER A 579 26.56 29.53 5.59
C SER A 579 27.14 29.47 4.17
N THR A 580 27.64 28.30 3.77
CA THR A 580 28.21 28.06 2.43
C THR A 580 27.16 28.22 1.34
N LEU A 581 25.96 27.66 1.53
CA LEU A 581 24.81 27.82 0.63
C LEU A 581 24.40 29.30 0.50
N THR A 582 24.35 30.01 1.62
CA THR A 582 24.00 31.44 1.64
C THR A 582 24.98 32.25 0.80
N THR A 583 26.27 31.96 0.90
CA THR A 583 27.34 32.63 0.12
C THR A 583 27.20 32.31 -1.38
N PHE A 584 26.94 31.06 -1.70
CA PHE A 584 26.70 30.62 -3.08
C PHE A 584 25.49 31.33 -3.70
N TYR A 585 24.34 31.37 -3.02
CA TYR A 585 23.15 32.04 -3.54
C TYR A 585 23.34 33.56 -3.68
N LYS A 586 24.08 34.19 -2.80
CA LYS A 586 24.44 35.63 -2.97
C LYS A 586 25.28 35.85 -4.22
N ALA A 587 26.20 34.93 -4.54
CA ALA A 587 26.99 35.00 -5.76
C ALA A 587 26.14 34.82 -7.02
N ILE A 588 25.16 33.89 -6.97
CA ILE A 588 24.15 33.73 -8.04
C ILE A 588 23.37 35.02 -8.26
N ASP A 589 22.85 35.62 -7.17
CA ASP A 589 22.07 36.86 -7.24
C ASP A 589 22.89 38.05 -7.80
N ALA A 590 24.20 38.07 -7.57
CA ALA A 590 25.12 39.10 -8.07
C ALA A 590 25.57 38.86 -9.50
N SER A 591 25.46 37.63 -10.02
CA SER A 591 25.90 37.23 -11.35
C SER A 591 24.86 37.56 -12.44
N ASP A 592 25.18 37.25 -13.67
CA ASP A 592 24.26 37.33 -14.80
C ASP A 592 23.40 36.07 -14.99
N TYR A 593 23.46 35.13 -14.09
CA TYR A 593 22.81 33.81 -14.16
C TYR A 593 21.33 33.88 -14.55
N THR A 594 20.52 34.66 -13.83
CA THR A 594 19.07 34.79 -14.09
C THR A 594 18.77 35.59 -15.36
N ARG A 595 19.69 36.45 -15.83
CA ARG A 595 19.56 37.24 -17.07
C ARG A 595 19.88 36.39 -18.31
N ASN A 596 20.93 35.56 -18.22
CA ASN A 596 21.41 34.72 -19.30
C ASN A 596 21.08 33.23 -19.07
N ILE A 597 19.92 32.94 -18.51
CA ILE A 597 19.51 31.58 -18.11
C ILE A 597 19.57 30.57 -19.25
N GLU A 598 19.42 31.01 -20.49
CA GLU A 598 19.51 30.16 -21.68
C GLU A 598 20.89 29.57 -21.87
N GLU A 599 21.94 30.29 -21.49
CA GLU A 599 23.32 29.83 -21.57
C GLU A 599 23.66 28.84 -20.45
N TYR A 600 23.14 29.10 -19.24
CA TYR A 600 23.47 28.28 -18.06
C TYR A 600 22.50 27.12 -17.85
N SER A 601 21.22 27.30 -18.20
CA SER A 601 20.17 26.28 -18.05
C SER A 601 19.08 26.45 -19.11
N PRO A 602 19.27 25.92 -20.33
CA PRO A 602 18.18 25.85 -21.32
C PRO A 602 16.95 25.15 -20.77
N LYS A 603 17.13 24.16 -19.85
CA LYS A 603 16.04 23.42 -19.16
C LYS A 603 15.20 24.36 -18.29
N TYR A 604 15.82 25.19 -17.46
CA TYR A 604 15.08 26.14 -16.61
C TYR A 604 14.37 27.20 -17.44
N LYS A 605 14.96 27.60 -18.55
CA LYS A 605 14.29 28.52 -19.49
C LYS A 605 13.02 27.91 -20.06
N GLU A 606 13.10 26.68 -20.58
CA GLU A 606 11.95 25.96 -21.15
C GLU A 606 10.88 25.70 -20.09
N LEU A 607 11.28 25.25 -18.90
CA LEU A 607 10.40 25.03 -17.77
C LEU A 607 9.66 26.30 -17.37
N LEU A 608 10.38 27.42 -17.25
CA LEU A 608 9.79 28.73 -16.93
C LEU A 608 8.83 29.18 -18.03
N THR A 609 9.20 29.04 -19.29
CA THR A 609 8.35 29.40 -20.43
C THR A 609 7.03 28.63 -20.40
N THR A 610 7.10 27.33 -20.13
CA THR A 610 5.92 26.46 -20.04
C THR A 610 5.05 26.82 -18.83
N ILE A 611 5.65 27.11 -17.67
CA ILE A 611 4.92 27.55 -16.48
C ILE A 611 4.18 28.87 -16.73
N MET A 612 4.83 29.82 -17.41
CA MET A 612 4.23 31.14 -17.70
C MET A 612 3.14 31.07 -18.78
N ALA A 613 3.22 30.11 -19.69
CA ALA A 613 2.20 29.91 -20.74
C ALA A 613 0.91 29.29 -20.20
N ASN A 614 0.95 28.59 -19.05
CA ASN A 614 -0.17 27.87 -18.48
C ASN A 614 -0.87 28.67 -17.36
N THR A 615 -2.19 28.82 -17.47
CA THR A 615 -2.98 29.63 -16.52
C THR A 615 -3.60 28.84 -15.37
N GLY A 616 -3.55 27.50 -15.41
CA GLY A 616 -4.08 26.61 -14.36
C GLY A 616 -3.14 26.49 -13.16
N LEU A 617 -3.59 25.79 -12.11
CA LEU A 617 -2.72 25.41 -11.01
C LEU A 617 -1.70 24.36 -11.48
N GLN A 618 -0.47 24.47 -11.03
CA GLN A 618 0.67 23.69 -11.50
C GLN A 618 1.41 23.05 -10.34
N LEU A 619 1.95 21.86 -10.57
CA LEU A 619 2.83 21.13 -9.65
C LEU A 619 4.20 20.96 -10.31
N LEU A 620 5.25 21.38 -9.62
CA LEU A 620 6.63 21.12 -10.03
C LEU A 620 7.27 20.10 -9.09
N TYR A 621 7.88 19.09 -9.68
CA TYR A 621 8.66 18.09 -8.97
C TYR A 621 10.11 18.10 -9.46
N SER A 622 11.03 18.10 -8.50
CA SER A 622 12.44 17.78 -8.72
C SER A 622 12.95 16.90 -7.60
N GLN A 623 13.86 16.00 -7.92
CA GLN A 623 14.55 15.19 -6.93
C GLN A 623 15.59 16.04 -6.18
N PHE A 624 16.15 17.05 -6.81
CA PHE A 624 17.20 17.91 -6.25
C PHE A 624 16.57 19.13 -5.57
N LEU A 625 16.97 19.34 -4.33
CA LEU A 625 16.46 20.47 -3.54
C LEU A 625 17.34 21.69 -3.69
N THR A 626 18.64 21.54 -3.46
CA THR A 626 19.57 22.67 -3.25
C THR A 626 20.14 23.20 -4.56
N ILE A 627 21.39 22.91 -4.86
CA ILE A 627 22.25 23.66 -5.76
C ILE A 627 21.77 23.62 -7.23
N GLU A 628 21.46 22.46 -7.78
CA GLU A 628 20.99 22.28 -9.18
C GLU A 628 19.49 21.86 -9.23
N GLY A 629 18.74 22.23 -8.20
CA GLY A 629 17.34 21.83 -8.04
C GLY A 629 16.41 23.00 -7.79
N ILE A 630 15.41 22.72 -6.94
CA ILE A 630 14.29 23.62 -6.65
C ILE A 630 14.74 24.99 -6.17
N MET A 631 15.67 25.06 -5.19
CA MET A 631 16.06 26.34 -4.57
C MET A 631 16.74 27.28 -5.56
N LEU A 632 17.48 26.75 -6.53
CA LEU A 632 18.05 27.59 -7.58
C LEU A 632 17.00 28.01 -8.61
N PHE A 633 16.06 27.12 -8.95
CA PHE A 633 14.97 27.47 -9.85
C PHE A 633 14.04 28.55 -9.25
N THR A 634 13.87 28.59 -7.90
CA THR A 634 13.09 29.67 -7.27
C THR A 634 13.73 31.05 -7.50
N LYS A 635 15.05 31.15 -7.59
CA LYS A 635 15.74 32.41 -7.94
C LYS A 635 15.37 32.91 -9.35
N VAL A 636 15.19 31.94 -10.28
CA VAL A 636 14.74 32.27 -11.64
C VAL A 636 13.27 32.74 -11.63
N LEU A 637 12.42 32.12 -10.82
CA LEU A 637 11.03 32.53 -10.65
C LEU A 637 10.94 33.95 -10.06
N ASP A 638 11.69 34.23 -8.99
CA ASP A 638 11.74 35.54 -8.35
C ASP A 638 12.18 36.65 -9.33
N ALA A 639 13.22 36.39 -10.14
CA ALA A 639 13.72 37.30 -11.15
C ALA A 639 12.68 37.58 -12.27
N LYS A 640 11.70 36.72 -12.43
CA LYS A 640 10.59 36.83 -13.41
C LYS A 640 9.27 37.32 -12.79
N GLY A 641 9.31 37.81 -11.55
CA GLY A 641 8.20 38.46 -10.90
C GLY A 641 7.25 37.57 -10.12
N TYR A 642 7.58 36.31 -9.92
CA TYR A 642 6.90 35.43 -8.94
C TYR A 642 7.32 35.79 -7.52
N ALA A 643 6.57 35.35 -6.52
CA ALA A 643 6.96 35.47 -5.12
C ALA A 643 6.65 34.18 -4.34
N GLU A 644 7.54 33.84 -3.40
CA GLU A 644 7.32 32.67 -2.53
C GLU A 644 6.33 33.00 -1.43
N PHE A 645 5.27 32.19 -1.30
CA PHE A 645 4.34 32.27 -0.19
C PHE A 645 4.96 31.69 1.08
N LYS A 646 5.04 32.52 2.14
CA LYS A 646 5.61 32.16 3.44
C LYS A 646 4.67 32.54 4.56
N LEU A 647 4.69 31.72 5.61
CA LEU A 647 3.99 31.96 6.87
C LEU A 647 4.98 32.16 8.01
N LYS A 648 4.59 32.89 9.05
CA LYS A 648 5.31 32.96 10.32
C LYS A 648 4.32 33.02 11.49
N ARG A 649 4.80 32.67 12.67
CA ARG A 649 4.04 32.85 13.92
C ARG A 649 4.42 34.18 14.59
N VAL A 650 3.41 34.98 14.91
CA VAL A 650 3.57 36.21 15.67
C VAL A 650 2.56 36.18 16.82
N GLY A 651 3.05 36.20 18.07
CA GLY A 651 2.18 36.11 19.24
C GLY A 651 1.36 34.80 19.35
N GLY A 652 1.82 33.73 18.70
CA GLY A 652 1.12 32.45 18.66
C GLY A 652 0.17 32.28 17.46
N GLU A 653 -0.19 33.36 16.76
CA GLU A 653 -1.04 33.33 15.57
C GLU A 653 -0.21 33.20 14.28
N TRP A 654 -0.76 32.49 13.28
CA TRP A 654 -0.19 32.41 11.94
C TRP A 654 -0.51 33.68 11.12
N VAL A 655 0.53 34.27 10.55
CA VAL A 655 0.42 35.45 9.67
C VAL A 655 1.21 35.25 8.38
N VAL A 656 0.80 35.95 7.33
CA VAL A 656 1.53 35.98 6.05
C VAL A 656 2.87 36.70 6.24
N ASN A 657 3.94 36.14 5.72
CA ASN A 657 5.31 36.65 5.82
C ASN A 657 5.90 36.99 4.46
N ILE A 658 5.18 37.75 3.66
CA ILE A 658 5.67 38.31 2.39
C ILE A 658 5.30 39.80 2.34
N PRO A 659 6.03 40.67 1.62
CA PRO A 659 5.69 42.05 1.44
C PRO A 659 4.31 42.23 0.79
N GLU A 660 3.56 43.26 1.16
CA GLU A 660 2.23 43.51 0.60
C GLU A 660 2.23 43.69 -0.92
N GLU A 661 3.30 44.26 -1.47
CA GLU A 661 3.53 44.41 -2.91
C GLU A 661 3.57 43.07 -3.66
N ALA A 662 3.85 41.97 -2.94
CA ALA A 662 3.88 40.63 -3.50
C ALA A 662 2.48 39.97 -3.54
N TYR A 663 1.48 40.51 -2.89
CA TYR A 663 0.11 39.95 -2.84
C TYR A 663 -0.57 39.91 -4.22
N THR A 664 -0.17 40.78 -5.13
CA THR A 664 -0.67 40.85 -6.52
C THR A 664 0.14 40.03 -7.52
N LYS A 665 1.30 39.50 -7.09
CA LYS A 665 2.18 38.68 -7.94
C LYS A 665 1.67 37.22 -8.00
N PRO A 666 2.00 36.45 -9.07
CA PRO A 666 1.77 35.02 -9.05
C PRO A 666 2.66 34.37 -7.96
N LEU A 667 2.01 33.58 -7.09
CA LEU A 667 2.68 32.98 -5.95
C LEU A 667 3.07 31.53 -6.23
N TYR A 668 4.26 31.15 -5.79
CA TYR A 668 4.64 29.75 -5.68
C TYR A 668 4.78 29.34 -4.21
N VAL A 669 4.59 28.05 -3.96
CA VAL A 669 4.69 27.42 -2.64
C VAL A 669 5.79 26.37 -2.68
N THR A 670 6.73 26.41 -1.75
CA THR A 670 7.69 25.33 -1.53
C THR A 670 7.20 24.41 -0.42
N TYR A 671 7.02 23.13 -0.73
CA TYR A 671 6.59 22.11 0.22
C TYR A 671 7.72 21.10 0.45
N ILE A 672 8.66 21.48 1.32
CA ILE A 672 9.93 20.80 1.54
C ILE A 672 10.08 20.33 3.00
N GLY A 673 11.10 19.49 3.27
CA GLY A 673 11.32 18.84 4.57
C GLY A 673 11.46 19.79 5.77
N THR A 674 12.00 20.98 5.58
CA THR A 674 12.36 21.94 6.65
C THR A 674 11.18 22.63 7.34
N LYS A 675 9.95 22.54 6.78
CA LYS A 675 8.74 23.16 7.35
C LYS A 675 8.08 22.25 8.39
N THR A 676 7.49 22.83 9.43
CA THR A 676 6.80 22.07 10.48
C THR A 676 5.55 21.37 9.91
N PRO A 677 5.09 20.27 10.52
CA PRO A 677 3.88 19.57 10.08
C PRO A 677 2.65 20.47 10.05
N GLU A 678 2.49 21.36 11.04
CA GLU A 678 1.37 22.31 11.13
C GLU A 678 1.43 23.35 10.00
N GLU A 679 2.63 23.91 9.73
CA GLU A 679 2.84 24.84 8.61
C GLU A 679 2.52 24.18 7.27
N LYS A 680 2.99 22.94 7.07
CA LYS A 680 2.71 22.16 5.86
C LYS A 680 1.22 21.92 5.65
N GLU A 681 0.50 21.57 6.72
CA GLU A 681 -0.94 21.35 6.64
C GLU A 681 -1.69 22.64 6.29
N LEU A 682 -1.33 23.74 6.92
CA LEU A 682 -1.94 25.05 6.69
C LEU A 682 -1.70 25.52 5.24
N ILE A 683 -0.46 25.43 4.75
CA ILE A 683 -0.11 25.76 3.36
C ILE A 683 -0.90 24.93 2.37
N ARG A 684 -1.00 23.61 2.60
CA ARG A 684 -1.77 22.69 1.75
C ARG A 684 -3.25 23.06 1.73
N ASN A 685 -3.83 23.36 2.89
CA ASN A 685 -5.24 23.75 3.01
C ASN A 685 -5.51 25.07 2.27
N ILE A 686 -4.64 26.06 2.40
CA ILE A 686 -4.72 27.34 1.69
C ILE A 686 -4.65 27.12 0.17
N PHE A 687 -3.65 26.38 -0.31
CA PHE A 687 -3.49 26.10 -1.75
C PHE A 687 -4.72 25.37 -2.33
N ASN A 688 -5.26 24.42 -1.60
CA ASN A 688 -6.45 23.65 -1.99
C ASN A 688 -7.78 24.43 -1.81
N LYS A 689 -7.73 25.66 -1.30
CA LYS A 689 -8.91 26.45 -0.89
C LYS A 689 -9.83 25.70 0.09
N LYS A 690 -9.22 24.88 0.94
CA LYS A 690 -9.90 24.20 2.05
C LYS A 690 -9.78 25.07 3.30
N TRP A 691 -10.81 25.82 3.60
CA TRP A 691 -10.79 26.85 4.66
C TRP A 691 -11.00 26.28 6.06
N GLU A 692 -11.43 25.03 6.18
CA GLU A 692 -11.56 24.35 7.45
C GLU A 692 -10.18 24.21 8.12
N GLY A 693 -10.04 24.72 9.35
CA GLY A 693 -8.77 24.77 10.08
C GLY A 693 -7.81 25.89 9.66
N VAL A 694 -8.22 26.80 8.77
CA VAL A 694 -7.47 28.02 8.45
C VAL A 694 -8.04 29.16 9.31
N PRO A 695 -7.23 29.86 10.14
CA PRO A 695 -7.70 30.99 10.94
C PRO A 695 -8.37 32.07 10.09
N ASP A 696 -9.51 32.65 10.54
CA ASP A 696 -10.29 33.59 9.75
C ASP A 696 -9.50 34.84 9.34
N LYS A 697 -8.65 35.36 10.22
CA LYS A 697 -7.76 36.49 9.92
C LYS A 697 -6.82 36.18 8.75
N LEU A 698 -6.25 34.99 8.74
CA LEU A 698 -5.35 34.54 7.68
C LEU A 698 -6.12 34.29 6.37
N LYS A 699 -7.31 33.67 6.47
CA LYS A 699 -8.19 33.39 5.33
C LYS A 699 -8.52 34.68 4.56
N THR A 700 -8.93 35.73 5.25
CA THR A 700 -9.31 37.04 4.65
C THR A 700 -8.19 37.62 3.78
N VAL A 701 -6.93 37.38 4.15
CA VAL A 701 -5.75 37.85 3.42
C VAL A 701 -5.47 36.96 2.22
N VAL A 702 -5.41 35.62 2.45
CA VAL A 702 -4.92 34.65 1.44
C VAL A 702 -5.96 34.35 0.36
N GLU A 703 -7.26 34.56 0.59
CA GLU A 703 -8.31 34.38 -0.42
C GLU A 703 -8.13 35.27 -1.66
N LYS A 704 -7.48 36.42 -1.50
CA LYS A 704 -7.22 37.40 -2.57
C LYS A 704 -5.95 37.15 -3.33
N MET A 705 -5.12 36.18 -2.88
CA MET A 705 -3.81 35.87 -3.47
C MET A 705 -3.93 34.89 -4.63
N MET A 706 -3.06 35.05 -5.63
CA MET A 706 -3.02 34.20 -6.82
C MET A 706 -1.94 33.13 -6.71
N PHE A 707 -2.33 31.94 -6.23
CA PHE A 707 -1.44 30.77 -6.24
C PHE A 707 -1.38 30.21 -7.65
N ASN A 708 -0.16 29.94 -8.13
CA ASN A 708 0.08 29.38 -9.47
C ASN A 708 0.81 28.04 -9.40
N LEU A 709 1.89 27.94 -8.60
CA LEU A 709 2.80 26.81 -8.62
C LEU A 709 3.00 26.22 -7.22
N PHE A 710 2.91 24.90 -7.13
CA PHE A 710 3.23 24.13 -5.93
C PHE A 710 4.48 23.31 -6.21
N ILE A 711 5.54 23.47 -5.42
CA ILE A 711 6.84 22.86 -5.66
C ILE A 711 7.12 21.79 -4.59
N ILE A 712 7.48 20.59 -5.01
CA ILE A 712 7.76 19.46 -4.12
C ILE A 712 9.07 18.77 -4.47
N THR A 713 9.68 18.17 -3.44
CA THR A 713 10.74 17.17 -3.59
C THR A 713 10.20 15.76 -3.34
N ALA A 714 11.06 14.76 -3.42
CA ALA A 714 10.76 13.38 -3.07
C ALA A 714 10.14 13.25 -1.66
N ALA A 715 10.74 13.91 -0.66
CA ALA A 715 10.22 13.92 0.72
C ALA A 715 8.85 14.64 0.84
N GLY A 716 8.57 15.61 0.00
CA GLY A 716 7.29 16.31 -0.06
C GLY A 716 6.24 15.57 -0.90
N ALA A 717 6.66 14.60 -1.73
CA ALA A 717 5.75 13.88 -2.61
C ALA A 717 4.85 12.87 -1.89
N GLU A 718 5.17 12.48 -0.66
CA GLU A 718 4.40 11.51 0.09
C GLU A 718 3.25 12.15 0.88
N GLY A 719 2.08 11.50 0.89
CA GLY A 719 0.96 11.85 1.75
C GLY A 719 0.17 13.13 1.42
N ILE A 720 0.52 13.89 0.37
CA ILE A 720 -0.23 15.09 -0.01
C ILE A 720 -1.33 14.82 -1.05
N SER A 721 -2.38 15.62 -0.98
CA SER A 721 -3.44 15.66 -2.00
C SER A 721 -3.66 17.10 -2.43
N LEU A 722 -3.52 17.35 -3.72
CA LEU A 722 -3.74 18.66 -4.32
C LEU A 722 -5.04 18.66 -5.12
N LYS A 723 -5.74 19.78 -5.13
CA LYS A 723 -6.99 19.99 -5.87
C LYS A 723 -6.75 20.94 -7.05
N ASN A 724 -7.45 20.65 -8.15
CA ASN A 724 -7.48 21.50 -9.35
C ASN A 724 -6.13 21.74 -10.02
N VAL A 725 -5.15 20.89 -9.79
CA VAL A 725 -3.83 20.97 -10.43
C VAL A 725 -3.91 20.37 -11.82
N GLN A 726 -3.79 21.21 -12.84
CA GLN A 726 -3.95 20.81 -14.25
C GLN A 726 -2.62 20.45 -14.92
N TYR A 727 -1.50 20.97 -14.44
CA TYR A 727 -0.19 20.75 -15.04
C TYR A 727 0.79 20.20 -14.01
N VAL A 728 1.52 19.16 -14.41
CA VAL A 728 2.55 18.52 -13.59
C VAL A 728 3.88 18.59 -14.36
N HIS A 729 4.85 19.30 -13.82
CA HIS A 729 6.17 19.47 -14.37
C HIS A 729 7.16 18.55 -13.66
N ILE A 730 7.76 17.64 -14.41
CA ILE A 730 8.84 16.75 -13.97
C ILE A 730 10.16 17.33 -14.48
N MET A 731 10.92 17.96 -13.59
CA MET A 731 12.13 18.71 -13.97
C MET A 731 13.20 17.80 -14.57
N GLU A 732 13.36 16.58 -14.05
CA GLU A 732 14.29 15.59 -14.58
C GLU A 732 13.68 14.19 -14.62
N PRO A 733 14.03 13.39 -15.64
CA PRO A 733 13.65 11.98 -15.69
C PRO A 733 14.21 11.20 -14.49
N TYR A 734 13.48 10.18 -14.09
CA TYR A 734 13.91 9.25 -13.04
C TYR A 734 13.97 7.83 -13.59
N TRP A 735 14.88 7.02 -13.09
CA TRP A 735 15.10 5.65 -13.54
C TRP A 735 13.95 4.68 -13.22
N ASN A 736 12.94 5.16 -12.48
CA ASN A 736 11.79 4.40 -12.05
C ASN A 736 10.50 5.19 -12.29
N GLN A 737 9.66 4.68 -13.19
CA GLN A 737 8.39 5.29 -13.58
C GLN A 737 7.40 5.38 -12.41
N VAL A 738 7.42 4.40 -11.49
CA VAL A 738 6.49 4.34 -10.34
C VAL A 738 6.56 5.60 -9.48
N ARG A 739 7.77 6.15 -9.29
CA ARG A 739 7.95 7.40 -8.53
C ARG A 739 7.31 8.59 -9.23
N LEU A 740 7.44 8.66 -10.53
CA LEU A 740 6.79 9.71 -11.33
C LEU A 740 5.27 9.57 -11.28
N ASP A 741 4.75 8.35 -11.35
CA ASP A 741 3.32 8.06 -11.21
C ASP A 741 2.79 8.46 -9.84
N GLN A 742 3.58 8.30 -8.78
CA GLN A 742 3.25 8.79 -7.43
C GLN A 742 3.13 10.32 -7.38
N VAL A 743 4.03 11.03 -8.05
CA VAL A 743 3.97 12.51 -8.16
C VAL A 743 2.74 12.94 -8.95
N ILE A 744 2.49 12.34 -10.10
CA ILE A 744 1.30 12.60 -10.92
C ILE A 744 0.03 12.33 -10.12
N GLY A 745 0.03 11.25 -9.34
CA GLY A 745 -1.06 10.88 -8.44
C GLY A 745 -1.35 11.90 -7.31
N ARG A 746 -0.48 12.89 -7.06
CA ARG A 746 -0.78 14.00 -6.13
C ARG A 746 -1.76 15.00 -6.74
N ALA A 747 -1.70 15.19 -8.04
CA ALA A 747 -2.61 16.02 -8.82
C ALA A 747 -3.85 15.23 -9.28
N ARG A 748 -3.66 13.97 -9.70
CA ARG A 748 -4.71 13.10 -10.25
C ARG A 748 -5.30 12.20 -9.15
N ARG A 749 -6.34 12.69 -8.48
CA ARG A 749 -7.07 11.93 -7.45
C ARG A 749 -8.57 11.93 -7.71
N ILE A 750 -9.26 10.99 -7.07
CA ILE A 750 -10.72 10.93 -7.08
C ILE A 750 -11.28 12.28 -6.68
N CYS A 751 -12.14 12.84 -7.53
CA CYS A 751 -12.82 14.12 -7.34
C CYS A 751 -11.92 15.34 -7.09
N SER A 752 -10.63 15.26 -7.46
CA SER A 752 -9.70 16.38 -7.25
C SER A 752 -10.04 17.63 -8.08
N HIS A 753 -10.74 17.45 -9.21
CA HIS A 753 -11.07 18.53 -10.15
C HIS A 753 -12.58 18.83 -10.26
N ASN A 754 -13.38 18.35 -9.31
CA ASN A 754 -14.84 18.44 -9.36
C ASN A 754 -15.38 19.87 -9.32
N THR A 755 -14.57 20.85 -8.88
CA THR A 755 -14.94 22.28 -8.87
C THR A 755 -14.65 22.98 -10.20
N LEU A 756 -13.92 22.34 -11.12
CA LEU A 756 -13.65 22.85 -12.46
C LEU A 756 -14.73 22.40 -13.46
N SER A 757 -14.90 23.18 -14.53
CA SER A 757 -15.75 22.76 -15.65
C SER A 757 -15.23 21.46 -16.26
N LYS A 758 -16.11 20.63 -16.83
CA LYS A 758 -15.74 19.30 -17.39
C LYS A 758 -14.55 19.33 -18.36
N ASN A 759 -14.47 20.38 -19.18
CA ASN A 759 -13.39 20.54 -20.15
C ASN A 759 -12.03 20.84 -19.49
N ASN A 760 -12.03 21.31 -18.26
CA ASN A 760 -10.85 21.64 -17.47
C ASN A 760 -10.48 20.54 -16.44
N GLN A 761 -11.21 19.42 -16.42
CA GLN A 761 -10.93 18.28 -15.55
C GLN A 761 -9.90 17.35 -16.20
N TYR A 762 -8.69 17.84 -16.35
CA TYR A 762 -7.58 17.07 -16.89
C TYR A 762 -6.27 17.34 -16.11
N VAL A 763 -5.33 16.42 -16.25
CA VAL A 763 -3.93 16.57 -15.84
C VAL A 763 -3.05 16.37 -17.06
N GLU A 764 -2.18 17.31 -17.32
CA GLU A 764 -1.17 17.26 -18.39
C GLU A 764 0.21 17.22 -17.76
N VAL A 765 1.04 16.26 -18.18
CA VAL A 765 2.36 16.02 -17.62
C VAL A 765 3.42 16.51 -18.60
N HIS A 766 4.31 17.39 -18.14
CA HIS A 766 5.46 17.92 -18.88
C HIS A 766 6.74 17.34 -18.27
N MET A 767 7.55 16.67 -19.08
CA MET A 767 8.84 16.12 -18.69
C MET A 767 9.95 16.82 -19.48
N TYR A 768 10.99 17.28 -18.79
CA TYR A 768 12.08 18.04 -19.36
C TYR A 768 13.33 17.19 -19.46
N MET A 769 13.79 16.92 -20.70
CA MET A 769 14.88 16.00 -20.99
C MET A 769 15.97 16.71 -21.80
N MET A 770 17.17 16.73 -21.28
CA MET A 770 18.32 17.30 -21.98
C MET A 770 18.82 16.35 -23.06
N LYS A 771 19.21 16.91 -24.20
CA LYS A 771 19.89 16.21 -25.31
C LYS A 771 21.22 16.82 -25.60
N PHE A 772 22.12 16.03 -26.15
CA PHE A 772 23.35 16.58 -26.73
C PHE A 772 23.03 17.41 -27.97
N PRO A 773 23.87 18.42 -28.29
CA PRO A 773 23.85 19.00 -29.63
C PRO A 773 24.12 17.91 -30.67
N GLU A 774 23.81 18.17 -31.95
CA GLU A 774 24.04 17.20 -33.02
C GLU A 774 25.49 16.71 -33.03
N LEU A 775 25.68 15.42 -32.75
CA LEU A 775 26.98 14.76 -32.69
C LEU A 775 27.04 13.67 -33.74
N ASP A 776 28.05 13.71 -34.58
CA ASP A 776 28.32 12.67 -35.55
C ASP A 776 29.38 11.70 -35.00
N ILE A 777 28.95 10.47 -34.67
CA ILE A 777 29.81 9.41 -34.09
C ILE A 777 30.91 8.98 -35.06
N SER A 778 30.70 9.12 -36.35
CA SER A 778 31.67 8.71 -37.38
C SER A 778 32.85 9.68 -37.51
N LYS A 779 32.73 10.90 -36.96
CA LYS A 779 33.78 11.90 -37.10
C LYS A 779 34.95 11.63 -36.14
N PRO A 780 36.21 11.88 -36.57
CA PRO A 780 37.40 11.69 -35.74
C PRO A 780 37.40 12.51 -34.44
N ASN A 781 36.67 13.64 -34.42
CA ASN A 781 36.56 14.51 -33.25
C ASN A 781 35.42 14.14 -32.28
N PHE A 782 34.75 13.01 -32.50
CA PHE A 782 33.75 12.56 -31.53
C PHE A 782 34.41 12.30 -30.17
N PRO A 783 33.86 12.84 -29.06
CA PRO A 783 34.48 12.71 -27.74
C PRO A 783 34.59 11.26 -27.29
N GLU A 784 35.82 10.81 -27.03
CA GLU A 784 36.10 9.44 -26.53
C GLU A 784 35.28 9.08 -25.29
N ILE A 785 35.09 10.08 -24.40
CA ILE A 785 34.35 9.91 -23.15
C ILE A 785 32.88 9.52 -23.38
N LEU A 786 32.27 9.95 -24.47
CA LEU A 786 30.88 9.67 -24.81
C LEU A 786 30.67 8.35 -25.58
N LYS A 787 31.74 7.71 -26.08
CA LYS A 787 31.62 6.44 -26.83
C LYS A 787 30.87 5.34 -26.06
N LYS A 788 31.05 5.30 -24.75
CA LYS A 788 30.32 4.33 -23.88
C LYS A 788 28.89 4.75 -23.54
N ASP A 789 28.48 5.98 -23.82
CA ASP A 789 27.11 6.46 -23.67
C ASP A 789 26.33 6.41 -24.99
N VAL A 790 26.86 5.68 -25.99
CA VAL A 790 26.18 5.41 -27.26
C VAL A 790 25.29 4.19 -27.11
N GLU A 791 23.98 4.37 -27.30
CA GLU A 791 22.99 3.31 -27.39
C GLU A 791 22.29 3.39 -28.76
N ASP A 792 22.16 2.25 -29.43
CA ASP A 792 21.53 2.15 -30.77
C ASP A 792 22.18 3.13 -31.79
N GLY A 793 23.50 3.32 -31.70
CA GLY A 793 24.23 4.24 -32.59
C GLY A 793 24.01 5.73 -32.26
N VAL A 794 23.38 6.10 -31.16
CA VAL A 794 23.13 7.49 -30.78
C VAL A 794 23.72 7.78 -29.39
N PRO A 795 24.54 8.86 -29.23
CA PRO A 795 25.06 9.26 -27.94
C PRO A 795 23.89 9.80 -27.08
N ARG A 796 23.78 9.31 -25.84
CA ARG A 796 22.72 9.63 -24.94
C ARG A 796 23.19 10.40 -23.71
N THR A 797 22.47 11.46 -23.37
CA THR A 797 22.67 12.18 -22.11
C THR A 797 22.23 11.29 -20.92
N THR A 798 22.57 11.73 -19.72
CA THR A 798 22.09 11.02 -18.50
C THR A 798 20.57 11.07 -18.38
N ASP A 799 19.91 12.15 -18.77
CA ASP A 799 18.45 12.24 -18.78
C ASP A 799 17.82 11.22 -19.72
N GLU A 800 18.31 11.13 -20.95
CA GLU A 800 17.85 10.14 -21.94
C GLU A 800 18.10 8.70 -21.46
N TYR A 801 19.26 8.45 -20.86
CA TYR A 801 19.60 7.13 -20.30
C TYR A 801 18.64 6.74 -19.17
N MET A 802 18.35 7.66 -18.23
CA MET A 802 17.44 7.41 -17.13
C MET A 802 16.01 7.15 -17.62
N PHE A 803 15.55 7.92 -18.59
CA PHE A 803 14.24 7.73 -19.20
C PHE A 803 14.10 6.37 -19.89
N ARG A 804 15.09 5.96 -20.69
CA ARG A 804 15.09 4.64 -21.35
C ARG A 804 15.19 3.48 -20.37
N LEU A 805 15.96 3.65 -19.28
CA LEU A 805 16.05 2.68 -18.22
C LEU A 805 14.69 2.47 -17.54
N ALA A 806 13.97 3.55 -17.25
CA ALA A 806 12.61 3.48 -16.72
C ALA A 806 11.67 2.73 -17.68
N GLN A 807 11.72 3.01 -18.97
CA GLN A 807 10.88 2.34 -19.97
C GLN A 807 11.16 0.83 -20.05
N ARG A 808 12.44 0.41 -20.03
CA ARG A 808 12.80 -1.03 -20.01
C ARG A 808 12.26 -1.74 -18.78
N LYS A 809 12.40 -1.14 -17.60
CA LYS A 809 11.88 -1.71 -16.35
C LYS A 809 10.36 -1.79 -16.33
N THR A 810 9.67 -0.87 -16.97
CA THR A 810 8.19 -0.83 -16.98
C THR A 810 7.59 -2.09 -17.58
N GLY A 811 8.19 -2.68 -18.62
CA GLY A 811 7.66 -3.89 -19.26
C GLY A 811 7.54 -5.08 -18.29
N ILE A 812 8.61 -5.44 -17.59
CA ILE A 812 8.62 -6.56 -16.62
C ILE A 812 7.72 -6.23 -15.43
N ASN A 813 7.81 -5.00 -14.91
CA ASN A 813 6.99 -4.58 -13.77
C ASN A 813 5.50 -4.62 -14.12
N THR A 814 5.10 -4.23 -15.32
CA THR A 814 3.71 -4.32 -15.78
C THR A 814 3.22 -5.77 -15.77
N SER A 815 4.00 -6.70 -16.33
CA SER A 815 3.64 -8.12 -16.32
C SER A 815 3.54 -8.71 -14.92
N LEU A 816 4.43 -8.28 -13.99
CA LEU A 816 4.36 -8.67 -12.58
C LEU A 816 3.11 -8.11 -11.89
N LEU A 817 2.78 -6.84 -12.11
CA LEU A 817 1.60 -6.20 -11.54
C LEU A 817 0.31 -6.83 -12.08
N GLU A 818 0.29 -7.24 -13.35
CA GLU A 818 -0.80 -8.00 -13.93
C GLU A 818 -0.96 -9.35 -13.24
N CYS A 819 0.13 -10.09 -13.04
CA CYS A 819 0.13 -11.37 -12.33
C CYS A 819 -0.39 -11.22 -10.88
N ILE A 820 0.03 -10.17 -10.15
CA ILE A 820 -0.45 -9.86 -8.80
C ILE A 820 -1.96 -9.55 -8.80
N ARG A 821 -2.43 -8.77 -9.75
CA ARG A 821 -3.84 -8.43 -9.92
C ARG A 821 -4.69 -9.67 -10.21
N ASP A 822 -4.22 -10.51 -11.10
CA ASP A 822 -4.93 -11.73 -11.50
C ASP A 822 -5.04 -12.75 -10.35
N ALA A 823 -4.06 -12.76 -9.43
CA ALA A 823 -4.07 -13.59 -8.23
C ALA A 823 -4.87 -13.00 -7.05
N SER A 824 -5.50 -11.83 -7.21
CA SER A 824 -6.24 -11.18 -6.13
C SER A 824 -7.56 -11.90 -5.81
N ILE A 825 -7.98 -11.82 -4.53
CA ILE A 825 -9.21 -12.48 -4.02
C ILE A 825 -10.49 -11.92 -4.62
N ASP A 826 -10.44 -10.73 -5.17
CA ASP A 826 -11.55 -9.91 -5.67
C ASP A 826 -11.46 -9.59 -7.16
N CYS A 827 -10.51 -10.17 -7.89
CA CYS A 827 -10.33 -9.95 -9.31
C CYS A 827 -11.61 -10.20 -10.13
N PHE A 828 -12.42 -11.19 -9.73
CA PHE A 828 -13.68 -11.54 -10.40
C PHE A 828 -14.75 -10.44 -10.34
N LEU A 829 -14.69 -9.55 -9.35
CA LEU A 829 -15.62 -8.42 -9.23
C LEU A 829 -15.32 -7.30 -10.23
N TYR A 830 -14.11 -7.23 -10.72
CA TYR A 830 -13.61 -6.14 -11.57
C TYR A 830 -13.24 -6.58 -12.98
N ASN A 831 -13.62 -7.80 -13.37
CA ASN A 831 -13.25 -8.42 -14.65
C ASN A 831 -11.73 -8.39 -14.92
N SER A 832 -10.94 -8.45 -13.87
CA SER A 832 -9.47 -8.37 -13.93
C SER A 832 -8.79 -9.74 -13.85
N CYS A 833 -9.55 -10.82 -13.67
CA CYS A 833 -9.03 -12.19 -13.66
C CYS A 833 -8.78 -12.69 -15.09
N VAL A 834 -7.60 -12.50 -15.60
CA VAL A 834 -7.22 -13.08 -16.90
C VAL A 834 -6.83 -14.54 -16.66
N GLY A 835 -7.71 -15.46 -17.01
CA GLY A 835 -7.45 -16.90 -16.95
C GLY A 835 -8.07 -17.68 -15.78
N LEU A 836 -8.80 -16.99 -14.87
CA LEU A 836 -9.49 -17.62 -13.73
C LEU A 836 -10.97 -17.94 -13.98
N ASP A 837 -11.49 -17.64 -15.15
CA ASP A 837 -12.92 -17.73 -15.46
C ASP A 837 -13.40 -19.11 -15.91
N THR A 838 -12.54 -20.08 -15.90
CA THR A 838 -12.92 -21.45 -16.24
C THR A 838 -13.13 -22.31 -15.00
N ASP A 839 -13.95 -23.35 -15.11
CA ASP A 839 -14.04 -24.43 -14.13
C ASP A 839 -12.68 -25.09 -13.81
N ASP A 840 -11.62 -24.71 -14.54
CA ASP A 840 -10.21 -25.03 -14.31
C ASP A 840 -9.59 -24.24 -13.16
N THR A 841 -10.34 -24.00 -12.08
CA THR A 841 -9.80 -23.51 -10.79
C THR A 841 -8.76 -24.48 -10.18
N GLU A 842 -8.59 -25.65 -10.77
CA GLU A 842 -7.51 -26.60 -10.44
C GLU A 842 -6.13 -26.04 -10.75
N ALA A 843 -6.02 -25.08 -11.67
CA ALA A 843 -4.74 -24.57 -12.17
C ALA A 843 -3.98 -23.62 -11.21
N LEU A 844 -4.59 -23.18 -10.10
CA LEU A 844 -3.98 -22.21 -9.17
C LEU A 844 -3.67 -22.81 -7.80
N MET A 845 -3.67 -24.12 -7.68
CA MET A 845 -3.35 -24.77 -6.41
C MET A 845 -1.89 -24.52 -6.03
N TYR A 846 -1.71 -23.96 -4.86
CA TYR A 846 -0.44 -23.86 -4.19
C TYR A 846 -0.30 -25.00 -3.19
N HIS A 847 0.69 -25.86 -3.38
CA HIS A 847 1.03 -26.86 -2.39
C HIS A 847 1.93 -26.23 -1.31
N PRO A 848 1.68 -26.44 0.00
CA PRO A 848 2.49 -25.83 1.06
C PRO A 848 3.94 -26.35 1.04
N ASN A 849 4.17 -27.47 0.39
CA ASN A 849 5.48 -28.06 0.28
C ASN A 849 6.20 -27.54 -0.97
N ILE A 850 6.90 -26.43 -0.80
CA ILE A 850 7.67 -25.79 -1.88
C ILE A 850 8.77 -26.69 -2.45
N MET A 851 9.17 -27.74 -1.73
CA MET A 851 10.19 -28.67 -2.20
C MET A 851 9.70 -29.56 -3.33
N ASP A 852 8.40 -29.78 -3.44
CA ASP A 852 7.79 -30.56 -4.51
C ASP A 852 7.02 -29.67 -5.49
N ASP A 853 7.69 -28.63 -6.02
CA ASP A 853 7.22 -27.98 -7.26
C ASP A 853 7.13 -28.97 -8.43
N GLU A 854 7.62 -30.22 -8.23
CA GLU A 854 7.58 -31.36 -9.11
C GLU A 854 6.51 -32.42 -8.74
N THR A 855 5.52 -32.10 -7.87
CA THR A 855 4.39 -33.05 -7.71
C THR A 855 3.67 -33.22 -9.05
N GLU A 856 3.06 -34.36 -9.30
CA GLU A 856 2.38 -34.67 -10.58
C GLU A 856 1.36 -33.55 -10.92
N GLU A 857 0.72 -32.95 -9.92
CA GLU A 857 -0.19 -31.80 -10.09
C GLU A 857 0.54 -30.54 -10.61
N HIS A 858 1.77 -30.29 -10.19
CA HIS A 858 2.61 -29.19 -10.71
C HIS A 858 3.28 -29.53 -12.04
N ARG A 859 3.60 -30.77 -12.30
CA ARG A 859 4.08 -31.24 -13.62
C ARG A 859 3.01 -31.05 -14.69
N GLU A 860 1.75 -31.40 -14.42
CA GLU A 860 0.65 -31.12 -15.33
C GLU A 860 0.47 -29.63 -15.58
N LEU A 861 0.71 -28.76 -14.57
CA LEU A 861 0.68 -27.32 -14.69
C LEU A 861 1.88 -26.72 -15.47
N ASN A 862 3.07 -27.28 -15.29
CA ASN A 862 4.28 -26.82 -15.98
C ASN A 862 4.38 -27.36 -17.42
N GLU A 863 3.86 -28.54 -17.69
CA GLU A 863 3.83 -29.12 -19.05
C GLU A 863 2.78 -28.47 -19.96
N THR A 864 1.83 -27.75 -19.42
CA THR A 864 0.84 -27.00 -20.21
C THR A 864 1.26 -25.54 -20.45
N THR A 865 2.47 -25.31 -20.98
CA THR A 865 2.69 -24.14 -21.84
C THR A 865 1.93 -24.41 -23.13
N VAL A 866 0.62 -24.29 -23.06
CA VAL A 866 -0.24 -24.57 -24.20
C VAL A 866 -0.10 -23.40 -25.16
N LEU A 867 0.64 -23.61 -26.22
CA LEU A 867 0.64 -22.73 -27.40
C LEU A 867 -0.81 -22.57 -27.86
N ARG A 868 -1.42 -21.45 -27.52
CA ARG A 868 -2.73 -21.08 -28.09
C ARG A 868 -2.54 -20.85 -29.57
N SER A 869 -3.05 -21.75 -30.40
CA SER A 869 -3.16 -21.51 -31.83
C SER A 869 -4.55 -20.95 -32.12
N PHE A 870 -4.60 -19.90 -32.94
CA PHE A 870 -5.86 -19.25 -33.29
C PHE A 870 -6.27 -19.64 -34.72
N LEU A 871 -7.49 -20.07 -34.87
CA LEU A 871 -8.18 -20.24 -36.15
C LEU A 871 -9.21 -19.12 -36.30
N LYS A 872 -9.16 -18.41 -37.39
CA LYS A 872 -10.19 -17.39 -37.72
C LYS A 872 -11.02 -17.86 -38.88
N HIS A 873 -12.32 -17.97 -38.70
CA HIS A 873 -13.25 -18.31 -39.78
C HIS A 873 -14.42 -17.32 -39.81
N LYS A 874 -14.68 -16.69 -40.97
CA LYS A 874 -15.74 -15.67 -41.17
C LYS A 874 -15.77 -14.58 -40.10
N GLY A 875 -14.59 -14.15 -39.61
CA GLY A 875 -14.50 -13.11 -38.60
C GLY A 875 -14.59 -13.61 -37.16
N VAL A 876 -14.96 -14.85 -36.89
CA VAL A 876 -15.02 -15.43 -35.55
C VAL A 876 -13.69 -16.07 -35.22
N PRO A 877 -12.97 -15.58 -34.17
CA PRO A 877 -11.71 -16.17 -33.76
C PRO A 877 -11.96 -17.33 -32.79
N PHE A 878 -11.35 -18.50 -33.08
CA PHE A 878 -11.34 -19.66 -32.18
C PHE A 878 -9.94 -19.88 -31.64
N ALA A 879 -9.82 -20.14 -30.34
CA ALA A 879 -8.60 -20.61 -29.71
C ALA A 879 -8.70 -22.13 -29.55
N TYR A 880 -7.62 -22.85 -29.83
CA TYR A 880 -7.57 -24.26 -29.59
C TYR A 880 -6.33 -24.66 -28.81
N PHE A 881 -6.49 -25.67 -27.97
CA PHE A 881 -5.42 -26.26 -27.20
C PHE A 881 -5.20 -27.69 -27.69
N PRO A 882 -3.98 -28.08 -28.03
CA PRO A 882 -3.68 -29.51 -28.29
C PRO A 882 -3.90 -30.26 -26.98
N LEU A 883 -4.67 -31.33 -27.02
CA LEU A 883 -4.88 -32.23 -25.89
C LEU A 883 -3.57 -33.00 -25.55
N PRO A 884 -3.27 -33.21 -24.25
CA PRO A 884 -2.17 -34.08 -23.86
C PRO A 884 -2.33 -35.51 -24.45
N GLU A 885 -1.24 -36.17 -24.73
CA GLU A 885 -1.20 -37.44 -25.47
C GLU A 885 -2.03 -38.61 -24.88
N LYS A 886 -2.51 -38.51 -23.64
CA LYS A 886 -3.29 -39.57 -22.96
C LYS A 886 -4.81 -39.51 -23.20
N VAL A 887 -5.31 -38.46 -23.83
CA VAL A 887 -6.77 -38.30 -24.08
C VAL A 887 -7.00 -38.14 -25.57
N GLU A 888 -7.43 -39.22 -26.26
CA GLU A 888 -7.80 -39.27 -27.67
C GLU A 888 -6.94 -38.40 -28.61
N LYS A 889 -5.89 -38.99 -29.13
CA LYS A 889 -4.83 -38.38 -29.99
C LYS A 889 -5.31 -37.46 -31.12
N ASP A 890 -6.58 -37.52 -31.52
CA ASP A 890 -7.11 -36.87 -32.72
C ASP A 890 -8.18 -35.80 -32.46
N LYS A 891 -8.53 -35.53 -31.20
CA LYS A 891 -9.55 -34.53 -30.86
C LYS A 891 -8.93 -33.31 -30.20
N ILE A 892 -9.28 -32.11 -30.67
CA ILE A 892 -8.85 -30.80 -30.14
C ILE A 892 -10.07 -30.09 -29.57
N LYS A 893 -10.00 -29.66 -28.32
CA LYS A 893 -11.03 -28.74 -27.75
C LYS A 893 -10.94 -27.35 -28.39
N LEU A 894 -12.09 -26.84 -28.79
CA LEU A 894 -12.22 -25.49 -29.36
C LEU A 894 -12.89 -24.56 -28.36
N PHE A 895 -12.30 -23.37 -28.22
CA PHE A 895 -12.82 -22.30 -27.37
C PHE A 895 -13.10 -21.05 -28.19
N LEU A 896 -14.12 -20.29 -27.84
CA LEU A 896 -14.36 -18.99 -28.44
C LEU A 896 -13.30 -18.01 -27.91
N ALA A 897 -12.51 -17.43 -28.79
CA ALA A 897 -11.45 -16.51 -28.43
C ALA A 897 -12.02 -15.25 -27.75
N GLY A 898 -11.43 -14.84 -26.65
CA GLY A 898 -11.88 -13.71 -25.84
C GLY A 898 -12.82 -14.07 -24.70
N THR A 899 -13.54 -15.20 -24.76
CA THR A 899 -14.48 -15.62 -23.71
C THR A 899 -14.00 -16.86 -22.96
N ASN A 900 -12.99 -17.57 -23.44
CA ASN A 900 -12.53 -18.89 -22.96
C ASN A 900 -13.67 -19.95 -22.87
N LYS A 901 -14.79 -19.72 -23.53
CA LYS A 901 -15.94 -20.64 -23.49
C LYS A 901 -15.67 -21.84 -24.39
N HIS A 902 -15.73 -23.05 -23.82
CA HIS A 902 -15.62 -24.29 -24.57
C HIS A 902 -16.83 -24.45 -25.49
N VAL A 903 -16.62 -24.54 -26.80
CA VAL A 903 -17.69 -24.57 -27.79
C VAL A 903 -17.78 -25.87 -28.57
N GLY A 904 -16.81 -26.77 -28.43
CA GLY A 904 -16.81 -28.08 -29.08
C GLY A 904 -15.43 -28.64 -29.35
N PHE A 905 -15.36 -29.60 -30.30
CA PHE A 905 -14.15 -30.35 -30.61
C PHE A 905 -13.87 -30.39 -32.10
N LEU A 906 -12.58 -30.37 -32.48
CA LEU A 906 -12.11 -30.68 -33.83
C LEU A 906 -11.49 -32.08 -33.82
N ASP A 907 -12.02 -32.99 -34.64
CA ASP A 907 -11.39 -34.30 -34.95
C ASP A 907 -10.36 -34.11 -36.07
N LYS A 908 -9.08 -34.22 -35.76
CA LYS A 908 -7.98 -34.03 -36.72
C LYS A 908 -7.97 -35.08 -37.83
N ALA A 909 -8.30 -36.32 -37.48
CA ALA A 909 -8.26 -37.43 -38.43
C ALA A 909 -9.37 -37.31 -39.46
N LYS A 910 -10.58 -36.91 -39.03
CA LYS A 910 -11.78 -36.80 -39.88
C LYS A 910 -12.00 -35.39 -40.39
N LYS A 911 -11.23 -34.40 -39.90
CA LYS A 911 -11.44 -32.95 -40.23
C LYS A 911 -12.87 -32.45 -39.95
N ASN A 912 -13.56 -33.02 -38.98
CA ASN A 912 -14.93 -32.69 -38.61
C ASN A 912 -14.95 -31.91 -37.28
N LEU A 913 -15.87 -30.95 -37.21
CA LEU A 913 -16.17 -30.19 -36.00
C LEU A 913 -17.37 -30.80 -35.29
N PHE A 914 -17.27 -30.92 -33.98
CA PHE A 914 -18.34 -31.46 -33.13
C PHE A 914 -18.77 -30.41 -32.10
N THR A 915 -20.07 -30.30 -31.85
CA THR A 915 -20.62 -29.52 -30.75
C THR A 915 -20.28 -30.16 -29.41
N LEU A 916 -20.55 -29.46 -28.32
CA LEU A 916 -20.38 -30.01 -26.94
C LEU A 916 -21.16 -31.32 -26.75
N GLU A 917 -22.29 -31.48 -27.41
CA GLU A 917 -23.14 -32.68 -27.39
C GLU A 917 -22.65 -33.79 -28.35
N GLY A 918 -21.50 -33.55 -29.01
CA GLY A 918 -20.93 -34.53 -29.93
C GLY A 918 -21.58 -34.56 -31.34
N THR A 919 -22.39 -33.58 -31.69
CA THR A 919 -23.03 -33.51 -33.03
C THR A 919 -22.05 -32.96 -34.06
N PRO A 920 -21.76 -33.68 -35.16
CA PRO A 920 -20.88 -33.18 -36.21
C PRO A 920 -21.54 -32.00 -36.98
N LYS A 921 -20.77 -30.92 -37.18
CA LYS A 921 -21.19 -29.77 -37.96
C LYS A 921 -20.14 -29.35 -39.00
N LYS A 922 -20.59 -28.86 -40.17
CA LYS A 922 -19.68 -28.19 -41.09
C LYS A 922 -19.19 -26.86 -40.48
N LEU A 923 -18.05 -26.36 -40.95
CA LEU A 923 -17.34 -25.22 -40.33
C LEU A 923 -18.23 -23.97 -40.20
N ASP A 924 -19.06 -23.67 -41.22
CA ASP A 924 -19.97 -22.51 -41.18
C ASP A 924 -21.07 -22.66 -40.13
N ALA A 925 -21.73 -23.82 -40.08
CA ALA A 925 -22.77 -24.12 -39.11
C ALA A 925 -22.22 -24.26 -37.68
N PHE A 926 -20.93 -24.60 -37.52
CA PHE A 926 -20.27 -24.64 -36.23
C PHE A 926 -19.94 -23.20 -35.75
N ALA A 927 -19.50 -22.32 -36.66
CA ALA A 927 -19.26 -20.91 -36.31
C ALA A 927 -20.54 -20.19 -35.84
N GLU A 928 -21.66 -20.45 -36.50
CA GLU A 928 -22.97 -19.93 -36.08
C GLU A 928 -23.40 -20.50 -34.71
N TYR A 929 -23.25 -21.79 -34.49
CA TYR A 929 -23.50 -22.44 -33.21
C TYR A 929 -22.64 -21.87 -32.10
N ALA A 930 -21.33 -21.74 -32.33
CA ALA A 930 -20.37 -21.21 -31.35
C ALA A 930 -20.63 -19.73 -31.00
N SER A 931 -21.18 -18.97 -31.96
CA SER A 931 -21.52 -17.56 -31.73
C SER A 931 -22.82 -17.41 -30.95
N ALA A 932 -23.70 -18.43 -31.00
CA ALA A 932 -25.00 -18.45 -30.31
C ALA A 932 -24.89 -18.98 -28.88
N LEU A 933 -23.79 -19.68 -28.56
CA LEU A 933 -23.44 -20.12 -27.21
C LEU A 933 -22.86 -18.96 -26.37
#